data_ca4b22b9aac784c4dfb10a64480dcce5
#
_entry.id   ca4b22b9aac784c4dfb10a64480dcce5
#
_cell.length_a   1.000
_cell.length_b   1.000
_cell.length_c   1.000
_cell.angle_alpha   90.00
_cell.angle_beta   90.00
_cell.angle_gamma   90.00
#
_symmetry.space_group_name_H-M   'P 1'
#
loop_
_entity.id
_entity.type
_entity.pdbx_description
1 polymer ?
#
loop_
_entity_poly.entity_id
_entity_poly.type
_entity_poly.pdbx_seq_one_letter_code
_entity_poly.pdbx_strand_id
1 'polypeptide(L)'
;MEKLFLLDAYALIYRAYYALIKSPRINSKGFNTSAILGFVNTLEDVLKKENPTHIGIAFDPTGPTFRHEAYPEYKAQREETPEVIRLSVPIIKDIIRAYRIPILEVPGYEADDVIGTLATEAGKRGITTYMMTPDKDYGQLVGENVFMYRPRHNDKAFEVMGVEEVKNKYAIQSPLQVIDLLGLMGDASDNIPGCPGVGEKTAQKLIAQFGNIKNLLAHTDQLKGALRTKVEENRKQIEFSRFLATIKTDVPLPLDMDALKRESPDEEELRKIFQELEFRTLLERIFKEKPKETPAATPGQGDLFGLFTPETTSEPEKTNLATLHTLNCNYQLVDNEEKLSQLLQNIVTQSVLSLDTETTSTDPIRAELVGMSFSYAENQAFYVPVPADRSEAQKIVDRFRPVFENREIMKVGQNIKYDMLVLANYGVQLQGPLFDTMVAHYVLQPELRHNMDYLAEIYLNYQTIHIEELIGPKGKNQGNMRDLPPASVYEYACEDADVTLKLKNKLEKELDENNVRKLFEEIEMPLIPVLAYMERNGVRIDTEALKETSRHFTLRMKQIEEEVYQLAGTEFNIASPKQVGEVLFDRLKIVEKAKKTKTGQYVTSEEVLESLRGKHEVVGKILEHRGLKKLLGTYIDALPQLINPETGRIHTSFNQTVTATGRLSSSNPNLQNIPIRNEDGKEIRKAFIPDDGCIFFSADYSQIELRIMAHLSGDPHMIEAFQKGQDIHAATASKIYKVPLEEVTREQRSKAKTANFGIIYGISVFGLAERLNVDRKEAKELIDGYFENYPHVKEYMDESIRIARERGYIETIFKRKRYLPDINSRNAVVRGYAERNAINAPIQGSAADIIKVAMVRIYQRFLKERIQSKMILQVHDELNFSVLPEEQEKVKQIVIEEMESAYKMKAPLLADSGWGQNWLEAH
;
A
#
# COMPACT_ATOMS: atom_id res chain seq x y z
N MET A 1 38.93 20.20 -0.88
CA MET A 1 39.37 19.19 0.09
C MET A 1 38.86 17.87 -0.42
N GLU A 2 39.68 16.84 -0.37
CA GLU A 2 39.29 15.49 -0.74
C GLU A 2 38.29 14.95 0.30
N LYS A 3 37.18 14.42 -0.20
CA LYS A 3 36.08 13.90 0.60
C LYS A 3 35.75 12.49 0.11
N LEU A 4 36.09 11.48 0.93
CA LEU A 4 35.88 10.07 0.62
C LEU A 4 34.62 9.56 1.32
N PHE A 5 33.74 8.88 0.57
CA PHE A 5 32.59 8.14 1.10
C PHE A 5 32.80 6.62 0.87
N LEU A 6 32.70 5.85 1.92
CA LEU A 6 32.72 4.39 1.88
C LEU A 6 31.38 3.87 2.38
N LEU A 7 30.65 3.17 1.52
CA LEU A 7 29.28 2.71 1.78
C LEU A 7 29.26 1.22 2.06
N ASP A 8 28.56 0.83 3.11
CA ASP A 8 28.23 -0.57 3.41
C ASP A 8 26.98 -0.98 2.63
N ALA A 9 27.17 -1.79 1.58
CA ALA A 9 26.11 -2.14 0.64
C ALA A 9 24.96 -2.90 1.32
N TYR A 10 25.26 -3.99 2.01
CA TYR A 10 24.22 -4.83 2.60
C TYR A 10 23.44 -4.10 3.69
N ALA A 11 24.10 -3.32 4.52
CA ALA A 11 23.41 -2.52 5.54
C ALA A 11 22.40 -1.55 4.93
N LEU A 12 22.71 -0.93 3.78
CA LEU A 12 21.82 -0.04 3.06
C LEU A 12 20.70 -0.78 2.30
N ILE A 13 21.01 -1.93 1.69
CA ILE A 13 20.04 -2.78 0.97
C ILE A 13 18.99 -3.34 1.95
N TYR A 14 19.41 -3.89 3.07
CA TYR A 14 18.51 -4.40 4.10
C TYR A 14 17.61 -3.28 4.65
N ARG A 15 18.19 -2.13 4.92
CA ARG A 15 17.41 -0.95 5.35
C ARG A 15 16.35 -0.56 4.33
N ALA A 16 16.70 -0.53 3.05
CA ALA A 16 15.77 -0.21 1.97
C ALA A 16 14.63 -1.23 1.87
N TYR A 17 14.97 -2.51 1.94
CA TYR A 17 14.00 -3.61 1.92
C TYR A 17 13.00 -3.52 3.07
N TYR A 18 13.47 -3.38 4.31
CA TYR A 18 12.59 -3.32 5.48
C TYR A 18 11.76 -2.02 5.54
N ALA A 19 12.24 -0.92 4.97
CA ALA A 19 11.47 0.32 4.89
C ALA A 19 10.22 0.18 4.01
N LEU A 20 10.26 -0.66 2.99
CA LEU A 20 9.19 -0.86 2.02
C LEU A 20 8.47 -2.21 2.15
N ILE A 21 8.79 -3.02 3.17
CA ILE A 21 8.24 -4.37 3.34
C ILE A 21 6.71 -4.41 3.45
N LYS A 22 6.09 -3.35 3.98
CA LYS A 22 4.62 -3.24 4.11
C LYS A 22 3.93 -2.69 2.86
N SER A 23 4.68 -2.10 1.95
CA SER A 23 4.19 -1.52 0.70
C SER A 23 5.25 -1.75 -0.38
N PRO A 24 5.44 -3.00 -0.81
CA PRO A 24 6.49 -3.36 -1.75
C PRO A 24 6.26 -2.71 -3.11
N ARG A 25 7.35 -2.38 -3.79
CA ARG A 25 7.34 -1.87 -5.16
C ARG A 25 7.59 -3.05 -6.10
N ILE A 26 6.56 -3.44 -6.81
CA ILE A 26 6.59 -4.56 -7.75
C ILE A 26 6.45 -3.99 -9.16
N ASN A 27 7.32 -4.40 -10.07
CA ASN A 27 7.23 -4.00 -11.46
C ASN A 27 6.23 -4.88 -12.24
N SER A 28 5.96 -4.54 -13.50
CA SER A 28 5.01 -5.27 -14.36
C SER A 28 5.35 -6.75 -14.56
N LYS A 29 6.61 -7.12 -14.37
CA LYS A 29 7.11 -8.50 -14.45
C LYS A 29 6.98 -9.28 -13.13
N GLY A 30 6.31 -8.71 -12.12
CA GLY A 30 6.14 -9.31 -10.79
C GLY A 30 7.41 -9.27 -9.91
N PHE A 31 8.46 -8.55 -10.33
CA PHE A 31 9.70 -8.46 -9.58
C PHE A 31 9.63 -7.36 -8.51
N ASN A 32 9.98 -7.70 -7.27
CA ASN A 32 9.99 -6.74 -6.16
C ASN A 32 11.27 -5.88 -6.22
N THR A 33 11.10 -4.63 -6.63
CA THR A 33 12.18 -3.65 -6.82
C THR A 33 12.47 -2.79 -5.59
N SER A 34 11.80 -3.03 -4.46
CA SER A 34 11.86 -2.18 -3.26
C SER A 34 13.27 -1.95 -2.73
N ALA A 35 14.07 -3.02 -2.63
CA ALA A 35 15.43 -2.95 -2.14
C ALA A 35 16.32 -2.11 -3.08
N ILE A 36 16.16 -2.29 -4.39
CA ILE A 36 16.91 -1.55 -5.42
C ILE A 36 16.53 -0.07 -5.38
N LEU A 37 15.23 0.23 -5.40
CA LEU A 37 14.73 1.61 -5.38
C LEU A 37 15.22 2.38 -4.15
N GLY A 38 15.15 1.76 -2.97
CA GLY A 38 15.60 2.39 -1.73
C GLY A 38 17.09 2.58 -1.67
N PHE A 39 17.87 1.63 -2.19
CA PHE A 39 19.32 1.73 -2.29
C PHE A 39 19.72 2.87 -3.23
N VAL A 40 19.16 2.92 -4.45
CA VAL A 40 19.45 3.98 -5.44
C VAL A 40 19.07 5.36 -4.92
N ASN A 41 17.90 5.50 -4.27
CA ASN A 41 17.52 6.75 -3.64
C ASN A 41 18.54 7.23 -2.60
N THR A 42 19.06 6.30 -1.79
CA THR A 42 20.07 6.61 -0.79
C THR A 42 21.40 7.02 -1.42
N LEU A 43 21.83 6.30 -2.46
CA LEU A 43 23.05 6.63 -3.22
C LEU A 43 22.94 8.01 -3.87
N GLU A 44 21.83 8.30 -4.56
CA GLU A 44 21.58 9.60 -5.19
C GLU A 44 21.57 10.76 -4.18
N ASP A 45 20.98 10.52 -2.99
CA ASP A 45 20.99 11.51 -1.91
C ASP A 45 22.43 11.84 -1.47
N VAL A 46 23.30 10.82 -1.34
CA VAL A 46 24.72 11.04 -1.03
C VAL A 46 25.43 11.80 -2.15
N LEU A 47 25.25 11.37 -3.39
CA LEU A 47 25.92 11.97 -4.54
C LEU A 47 25.54 13.44 -4.72
N LYS A 48 24.27 13.81 -4.48
CA LYS A 48 23.76 15.18 -4.66
C LYS A 48 23.99 16.09 -3.46
N LYS A 49 23.75 15.59 -2.23
CA LYS A 49 23.83 16.44 -1.03
C LYS A 49 25.23 16.58 -0.50
N GLU A 50 25.97 15.46 -0.49
CA GLU A 50 27.31 15.43 0.08
C GLU A 50 28.41 15.71 -0.96
N ASN A 51 28.12 15.50 -2.21
CA ASN A 51 29.01 15.75 -3.34
C ASN A 51 30.44 15.21 -3.09
N PRO A 52 30.61 13.90 -2.86
CA PRO A 52 31.90 13.30 -2.57
C PRO A 52 32.85 13.43 -3.76
N THR A 53 34.14 13.65 -3.49
CA THR A 53 35.20 13.63 -4.52
C THR A 53 35.63 12.21 -4.84
N HIS A 54 35.52 11.31 -3.84
CA HIS A 54 35.88 9.90 -3.92
C HIS A 54 34.80 9.07 -3.27
N ILE A 55 34.50 7.90 -3.83
CA ILE A 55 33.45 7.03 -3.34
C ILE A 55 33.75 5.55 -3.65
N GLY A 56 33.44 4.66 -2.72
CA GLY A 56 33.50 3.22 -2.91
C GLY A 56 32.36 2.52 -2.16
N ILE A 57 31.92 1.38 -2.67
CA ILE A 57 30.82 0.61 -2.06
C ILE A 57 31.32 -0.79 -1.75
N ALA A 58 31.34 -1.17 -0.47
CA ALA A 58 31.80 -2.46 0.00
C ALA A 58 30.68 -3.48 0.11
N PHE A 59 30.98 -4.71 -0.31
CA PHE A 59 30.10 -5.87 -0.19
C PHE A 59 30.77 -6.97 0.61
N ASP A 60 30.00 -7.70 1.41
CA ASP A 60 30.45 -8.95 1.98
C ASP A 60 30.71 -9.98 0.88
N PRO A 61 31.76 -10.76 0.96
CA PRO A 61 32.09 -11.77 -0.04
C PRO A 61 31.14 -12.96 0.03
N THR A 62 31.03 -13.68 -1.07
CA THR A 62 30.37 -14.98 -1.09
C THR A 62 31.28 -16.03 -0.49
N GLY A 63 31.05 -16.39 0.77
CA GLY A 63 31.83 -17.46 1.44
C GLY A 63 32.17 -17.11 2.89
N PRO A 64 32.84 -18.06 3.60
CA PRO A 64 33.22 -17.83 4.98
C PRO A 64 34.31 -16.76 5.09
N THR A 65 34.27 -16.00 6.17
CA THR A 65 35.30 -15.04 6.53
C THR A 65 36.17 -15.60 7.64
N PHE A 66 37.30 -14.96 7.95
CA PHE A 66 38.20 -15.40 9.02
C PHE A 66 37.49 -15.52 10.39
N ARG A 67 36.40 -14.78 10.62
CA ARG A 67 35.57 -14.91 11.83
C ARG A 67 34.80 -16.23 11.83
N HIS A 68 34.25 -16.65 10.68
CA HIS A 68 33.59 -17.96 10.55
C HIS A 68 34.53 -19.12 10.71
N GLU A 69 35.80 -18.98 10.22
CA GLU A 69 36.84 -19.99 10.41
C GLU A 69 37.22 -20.12 11.89
N ALA A 70 37.32 -18.98 12.61
CA ALA A 70 37.63 -18.96 14.04
C ALA A 70 36.45 -19.39 14.92
N TYR A 71 35.22 -19.12 14.50
CA TYR A 71 34.00 -19.38 15.22
C TYR A 71 32.87 -19.77 14.26
N PRO A 72 32.63 -21.06 14.03
CA PRO A 72 31.57 -21.52 13.12
C PRO A 72 30.15 -21.06 13.46
N GLU A 73 29.91 -20.73 14.73
CA GLU A 73 28.62 -20.22 15.20
C GLU A 73 28.46 -18.69 14.98
N TYR A 74 29.49 -18.01 14.48
CA TYR A 74 29.44 -16.58 14.17
C TYR A 74 28.36 -16.31 13.15
N LYS A 75 27.44 -15.39 13.49
CA LYS A 75 26.24 -15.04 12.69
C LYS A 75 25.29 -16.22 12.36
N ALA A 76 25.47 -17.41 12.99
CA ALA A 76 24.65 -18.59 12.71
C ALA A 76 23.15 -18.40 13.05
N GLN A 77 22.82 -17.43 13.89
CA GLN A 77 21.44 -17.09 14.24
C GLN A 77 20.77 -16.11 13.27
N ARG A 78 21.55 -15.56 12.31
CA ARG A 78 20.98 -14.69 11.28
C ARG A 78 20.09 -15.51 10.35
N GLU A 79 18.88 -15.01 10.11
CA GLU A 79 18.02 -15.57 9.07
C GLU A 79 18.72 -15.53 7.71
N GLU A 80 18.41 -16.49 6.85
CA GLU A 80 18.89 -16.45 5.46
C GLU A 80 18.50 -15.13 4.80
N THR A 81 19.38 -14.61 3.96
CA THR A 81 19.13 -13.39 3.20
C THR A 81 17.82 -13.52 2.42
N PRO A 82 16.85 -12.60 2.60
CA PRO A 82 15.60 -12.62 1.87
C PRO A 82 15.82 -12.76 0.36
N GLU A 83 15.01 -13.56 -0.30
CA GLU A 83 15.14 -13.82 -1.72
C GLU A 83 15.13 -12.53 -2.56
N VAL A 84 14.25 -11.58 -2.19
CA VAL A 84 14.20 -10.26 -2.83
C VAL A 84 15.54 -9.55 -2.77
N ILE A 85 16.26 -9.60 -1.65
CA ILE A 85 17.59 -9.01 -1.52
C ILE A 85 18.58 -9.79 -2.39
N ARG A 86 18.57 -11.12 -2.32
CA ARG A 86 19.44 -11.98 -3.11
C ARG A 86 19.31 -11.73 -4.61
N LEU A 87 18.08 -11.57 -5.11
CA LEU A 87 17.81 -11.26 -6.51
C LEU A 87 18.13 -9.79 -6.86
N SER A 88 18.06 -8.88 -5.90
CA SER A 88 18.36 -7.46 -6.10
C SER A 88 19.85 -7.17 -6.16
N VAL A 89 20.70 -7.92 -5.45
CA VAL A 89 22.14 -7.65 -5.33
C VAL A 89 22.86 -7.62 -6.68
N PRO A 90 22.67 -8.56 -7.61
CA PRO A 90 23.28 -8.48 -8.94
C PRO A 90 22.92 -7.20 -9.68
N ILE A 91 21.64 -6.83 -9.68
CA ILE A 91 21.15 -5.63 -10.35
C ILE A 91 21.72 -4.36 -9.68
N ILE A 92 21.78 -4.33 -8.35
CA ILE A 92 22.41 -3.23 -7.61
C ILE A 92 23.89 -3.10 -7.99
N LYS A 93 24.62 -4.22 -8.14
CA LYS A 93 26.01 -4.20 -8.59
C LYS A 93 26.14 -3.65 -10.02
N ASP A 94 25.20 -3.97 -10.93
CA ASP A 94 25.17 -3.41 -12.28
C ASP A 94 24.89 -1.91 -12.27
N ILE A 95 23.95 -1.46 -11.43
CA ILE A 95 23.69 -0.02 -11.23
C ILE A 95 24.95 0.69 -10.70
N ILE A 96 25.65 0.12 -9.70
CA ILE A 96 26.88 0.70 -9.15
C ILE A 96 27.95 0.81 -10.22
N ARG A 97 28.12 -0.21 -11.07
CA ARG A 97 29.04 -0.18 -12.22
C ARG A 97 28.65 0.91 -13.22
N ALA A 98 27.36 1.07 -13.50
CA ALA A 98 26.86 2.12 -14.36
C ALA A 98 27.09 3.52 -13.76
N TYR A 99 27.06 3.68 -12.44
CA TYR A 99 27.53 4.89 -11.75
C TYR A 99 29.06 5.07 -11.78
N ARG A 100 29.82 4.11 -12.33
CA ARG A 100 31.29 4.04 -12.33
C ARG A 100 31.88 4.16 -10.94
N ILE A 101 31.19 3.55 -9.96
CA ILE A 101 31.65 3.49 -8.57
C ILE A 101 32.32 2.13 -8.34
N PRO A 102 33.52 2.09 -7.75
CA PRO A 102 34.20 0.84 -7.43
C PRO A 102 33.42 -0.01 -6.43
N ILE A 103 33.27 -1.30 -6.77
CA ILE A 103 32.76 -2.33 -5.85
C ILE A 103 33.96 -2.92 -5.12
N LEU A 104 33.92 -2.82 -3.80
CA LEU A 104 35.00 -3.28 -2.91
C LEU A 104 34.57 -4.60 -2.26
N GLU A 105 35.12 -5.70 -2.70
CA GLU A 105 34.83 -7.06 -2.20
C GLU A 105 36.09 -7.86 -2.11
N VAL A 106 36.48 -8.30 -0.90
CA VAL A 106 37.72 -9.03 -0.65
C VAL A 106 37.42 -10.39 -0.04
N PRO A 107 37.72 -11.50 -0.70
CA PRO A 107 37.48 -12.84 -0.15
C PRO A 107 38.10 -13.03 1.25
N GLY A 108 37.33 -13.60 2.18
CA GLY A 108 37.74 -13.86 3.55
C GLY A 108 37.60 -12.69 4.53
N TYR A 109 37.21 -11.49 4.06
CA TYR A 109 37.00 -10.31 4.90
C TYR A 109 35.58 -9.74 4.69
N GLU A 110 34.99 -9.26 5.74
CA GLU A 110 33.64 -8.61 5.67
C GLU A 110 33.77 -7.17 5.15
N ALA A 111 32.66 -6.59 4.71
CA ALA A 111 32.58 -5.20 4.21
C ALA A 111 33.09 -4.20 5.25
N ASP A 112 32.87 -4.46 6.55
CA ASP A 112 33.33 -3.64 7.64
C ASP A 112 34.88 -3.62 7.77
N ASP A 113 35.53 -4.77 7.55
CA ASP A 113 37.00 -4.87 7.54
C ASP A 113 37.61 -4.10 6.35
N VAL A 114 36.98 -4.22 5.18
CA VAL A 114 37.40 -3.49 3.96
C VAL A 114 37.27 -1.98 4.17
N ILE A 115 36.09 -1.52 4.63
CA ILE A 115 35.87 -0.11 4.92
C ILE A 115 36.79 0.38 6.03
N GLY A 116 36.96 -0.40 7.10
CA GLY A 116 37.83 -0.10 8.22
C GLY A 116 39.27 0.12 7.81
N THR A 117 39.77 -0.72 6.93
CA THR A 117 41.13 -0.62 6.38
C THR A 117 41.33 0.65 5.57
N LEU A 118 40.43 0.89 4.59
CA LEU A 118 40.51 2.05 3.70
C LEU A 118 40.29 3.36 4.46
N ALA A 119 39.32 3.40 5.37
CA ALA A 119 39.00 4.60 6.17
C ALA A 119 40.20 4.95 7.11
N THR A 120 40.78 3.95 7.75
CA THR A 120 41.95 4.16 8.62
C THR A 120 43.15 4.68 7.84
N GLU A 121 43.44 4.13 6.68
CA GLU A 121 44.52 4.57 5.82
C GLU A 121 44.30 5.97 5.25
N ALA A 122 43.05 6.28 4.78
CA ALA A 122 42.66 7.61 4.31
C ALA A 122 42.76 8.66 5.42
N GLY A 123 42.32 8.31 6.64
CA GLY A 123 42.40 9.19 7.80
C GLY A 123 43.86 9.54 8.17
N LYS A 124 44.81 8.56 8.08
CA LYS A 124 46.25 8.79 8.27
C LYS A 124 46.83 9.74 7.22
N ARG A 125 46.31 9.73 6.00
CA ARG A 125 46.70 10.66 4.92
C ARG A 125 46.02 12.04 5.02
N GLY A 126 45.20 12.28 6.05
CA GLY A 126 44.48 13.55 6.27
C GLY A 126 43.24 13.73 5.37
N ILE A 127 42.73 12.64 4.75
CA ILE A 127 41.57 12.67 3.88
C ILE A 127 40.32 12.58 4.74
N THR A 128 39.38 13.53 4.58
CA THR A 128 38.09 13.49 5.27
C THR A 128 37.26 12.31 4.76
N THR A 129 37.03 11.32 5.60
CA THR A 129 36.40 10.05 5.24
C THR A 129 35.12 9.82 6.01
N TYR A 130 34.08 9.49 5.29
CA TYR A 130 32.74 9.14 5.84
C TYR A 130 32.42 7.68 5.58
N MET A 131 32.20 6.93 6.65
CA MET A 131 31.73 5.54 6.61
C MET A 131 30.21 5.54 6.71
N MET A 132 29.52 5.20 5.62
CA MET A 132 28.07 5.21 5.56
C MET A 132 27.49 3.85 5.91
N THR A 133 27.08 3.71 7.15
CA THR A 133 26.50 2.49 7.72
C THR A 133 25.61 2.81 8.94
N PRO A 134 24.51 2.08 9.18
CA PRO A 134 23.80 2.14 10.45
C PRO A 134 24.46 1.35 11.57
N ASP A 135 25.49 0.53 11.26
CA ASP A 135 26.10 -0.37 12.21
C ASP A 135 26.89 0.38 13.29
N LYS A 136 26.66 -0.01 14.55
CA LYS A 136 27.28 0.59 15.74
C LYS A 136 28.78 0.27 15.85
N ASP A 137 29.19 -0.84 15.28
CA ASP A 137 30.53 -1.39 15.44
C ASP A 137 31.61 -0.52 14.77
N TYR A 138 31.22 0.21 13.73
CA TYR A 138 32.06 1.22 13.07
C TYR A 138 32.47 2.39 14.00
N GLY A 139 31.83 2.53 15.14
CA GLY A 139 32.22 3.52 16.15
C GLY A 139 33.70 3.39 16.60
N GLN A 140 34.25 2.17 16.55
CA GLN A 140 35.65 1.89 16.88
C GLN A 140 36.66 2.52 15.89
N LEU A 141 36.23 2.84 14.69
CA LEU A 141 37.06 3.38 13.60
C LEU A 141 37.09 4.91 13.53
N VAL A 142 36.20 5.57 14.29
CA VAL A 142 36.07 7.03 14.26
C VAL A 142 37.32 7.71 14.79
N GLY A 143 37.83 8.69 14.05
CA GLY A 143 39.04 9.44 14.35
C GLY A 143 38.98 10.90 13.91
N GLU A 144 40.10 11.59 13.90
CA GLU A 144 40.15 13.03 13.56
C GLU A 144 39.62 13.33 12.15
N ASN A 145 39.91 12.45 11.17
CA ASN A 145 39.50 12.59 9.78
C ASN A 145 38.53 11.50 9.34
N VAL A 146 38.04 10.65 10.25
CA VAL A 146 37.17 9.50 9.94
C VAL A 146 35.88 9.62 10.74
N PHE A 147 34.75 9.67 10.04
CA PHE A 147 33.44 9.89 10.61
C PHE A 147 32.46 8.79 10.21
N MET A 148 31.51 8.47 11.11
CA MET A 148 30.33 7.68 10.72
C MET A 148 29.28 8.62 10.13
N TYR A 149 28.69 8.20 9.01
CA TYR A 149 27.57 8.85 8.35
C TYR A 149 26.35 7.95 8.46
N ARG A 150 25.46 8.24 9.41
CA ARG A 150 24.34 7.36 9.76
C ARG A 150 23.02 7.92 9.31
N PRO A 151 22.12 7.08 8.74
CA PRO A 151 20.74 7.48 8.54
C PRO A 151 20.03 7.63 9.88
N ARG A 152 19.39 8.77 10.13
CA ARG A 152 18.52 8.96 11.30
C ARG A 152 17.28 8.09 11.20
N HIS A 153 16.82 7.61 12.35
CA HIS A 153 15.55 6.88 12.46
C HIS A 153 14.40 7.91 12.37
N ASN A 154 13.45 7.71 11.43
CA ASN A 154 12.27 8.54 11.17
C ASN A 154 12.50 9.91 10.50
N ASP A 155 13.71 10.29 10.16
CA ASP A 155 13.99 11.52 9.43
C ASP A 155 14.70 11.19 8.11
N LYS A 156 14.43 11.97 7.06
CA LYS A 156 15.22 11.90 5.81
C LYS A 156 16.64 12.46 5.98
N ALA A 157 17.01 12.83 7.20
CA ALA A 157 18.29 13.41 7.54
C ALA A 157 19.32 12.35 7.95
N PHE A 158 20.56 12.60 7.64
CA PHE A 158 21.72 11.81 8.10
C PHE A 158 22.36 12.50 9.31
N GLU A 159 23.01 11.70 10.15
CA GLU A 159 23.76 12.15 11.30
C GLU A 159 25.25 11.84 11.09
N VAL A 160 26.09 12.84 11.25
CA VAL A 160 27.55 12.67 11.25
C VAL A 160 28.00 12.46 12.70
N MET A 161 28.70 11.38 12.95
CA MET A 161 29.26 11.06 14.26
C MET A 161 30.79 11.09 14.19
N GLY A 162 31.37 12.08 14.87
CA GLY A 162 32.80 12.16 15.13
C GLY A 162 33.16 11.60 16.50
N VAL A 163 34.41 11.88 16.94
CA VAL A 163 34.98 11.33 18.18
C VAL A 163 34.12 11.68 19.40
N GLU A 164 33.64 12.92 19.52
CA GLU A 164 32.88 13.35 20.68
C GLU A 164 31.46 12.75 20.71
N GLU A 165 30.82 12.63 19.56
CA GLU A 165 29.51 12.00 19.43
C GLU A 165 29.55 10.51 19.81
N VAL A 166 30.61 9.79 19.39
CA VAL A 166 30.83 8.38 19.75
C VAL A 166 31.09 8.25 21.23
N LYS A 167 31.98 9.08 21.81
CA LYS A 167 32.28 9.08 23.24
C LYS A 167 31.02 9.32 24.08
N ASN A 168 30.22 10.32 23.72
CA ASN A 168 29.00 10.66 24.43
C ASN A 168 27.95 9.55 24.32
N LYS A 169 27.77 8.98 23.14
CA LYS A 169 26.77 7.95 22.90
C LYS A 169 27.02 6.67 23.69
N TYR A 170 28.28 6.23 23.74
CA TYR A 170 28.63 4.97 24.41
C TYR A 170 29.17 5.16 25.84
N ALA A 171 29.23 6.39 26.33
CA ALA A 171 29.79 6.76 27.64
C ALA A 171 31.24 6.24 27.83
N ILE A 172 32.09 6.49 26.82
CA ILE A 172 33.50 6.04 26.77
C ILE A 172 34.45 7.23 26.60
N GLN A 173 35.73 7.02 26.81
CA GLN A 173 36.77 8.06 26.72
C GLN A 173 37.46 8.09 25.34
N SER A 174 37.41 7.00 24.62
CA SER A 174 38.02 6.84 23.29
C SER A 174 37.17 5.96 22.39
N PRO A 175 37.02 6.24 21.08
CA PRO A 175 36.34 5.38 20.13
C PRO A 175 36.79 3.92 20.13
N LEU A 176 38.07 3.66 20.31
CA LEU A 176 38.61 2.30 20.38
C LEU A 176 38.01 1.46 21.52
N GLN A 177 37.46 2.10 22.56
CA GLN A 177 36.83 1.37 23.66
C GLN A 177 35.46 0.75 23.25
N VAL A 178 34.95 1.05 22.08
CA VAL A 178 33.77 0.34 21.49
C VAL A 178 34.08 -1.16 21.36
N ILE A 179 35.29 -1.50 20.97
CA ILE A 179 35.76 -2.92 20.89
C ILE A 179 35.64 -3.61 22.24
N ASP A 180 36.10 -2.93 23.30
CA ASP A 180 36.08 -3.48 24.65
C ASP A 180 34.65 -3.56 25.24
N LEU A 181 33.80 -2.60 24.91
CA LEU A 181 32.39 -2.68 25.26
C LEU A 181 31.72 -3.92 24.63
N LEU A 182 31.90 -4.10 23.32
CA LEU A 182 31.35 -5.24 22.57
C LEU A 182 31.94 -6.57 23.05
N GLY A 183 33.27 -6.61 23.34
CA GLY A 183 33.92 -7.80 23.90
C GLY A 183 33.35 -8.21 25.26
N LEU A 184 32.90 -7.24 26.09
CA LEU A 184 32.32 -7.51 27.41
C LEU A 184 30.80 -7.84 27.31
N MET A 185 30.03 -7.04 26.58
CA MET A 185 28.57 -7.23 26.55
C MET A 185 28.13 -8.27 25.53
N GLY A 186 29.01 -8.62 24.58
CA GLY A 186 28.66 -9.45 23.43
C GLY A 186 27.77 -8.71 22.42
N ASP A 187 27.45 -9.41 21.32
CA ASP A 187 26.45 -8.99 20.35
C ASP A 187 25.56 -10.16 19.92
N ALA A 188 24.29 -10.08 20.28
CA ALA A 188 23.31 -11.11 19.94
C ALA A 188 23.04 -11.17 18.43
N SER A 189 23.21 -10.08 17.68
CA SER A 189 22.98 -10.06 16.23
C SER A 189 24.05 -10.81 15.46
N ASP A 190 25.27 -10.85 15.99
CA ASP A 190 26.43 -11.52 15.40
C ASP A 190 26.84 -12.80 16.15
N ASN A 191 26.06 -13.17 17.15
CA ASN A 191 26.31 -14.30 18.03
C ASN A 191 27.68 -14.22 18.75
N ILE A 192 28.09 -13.00 19.11
CA ILE A 192 29.26 -12.75 19.92
C ILE A 192 28.87 -12.94 21.39
N PRO A 193 29.53 -13.92 22.11
CA PRO A 193 29.03 -14.37 23.41
C PRO A 193 29.18 -13.36 24.55
N GLY A 194 30.22 -12.52 24.54
CA GLY A 194 30.51 -11.58 25.60
C GLY A 194 30.79 -12.26 26.95
N CYS A 195 30.68 -11.53 28.04
CA CYS A 195 30.76 -12.05 29.41
C CYS A 195 29.33 -12.32 29.91
N PRO A 196 28.97 -13.56 30.28
CA PRO A 196 27.62 -13.88 30.75
C PRO A 196 27.13 -13.01 31.91
N GLY A 197 25.97 -12.33 31.65
CA GLY A 197 25.33 -11.43 32.62
C GLY A 197 26.00 -10.06 32.76
N VAL A 198 26.89 -9.69 31.84
CA VAL A 198 27.41 -8.34 31.67
C VAL A 198 26.68 -7.67 30.51
N GLY A 199 25.74 -6.78 30.79
CA GLY A 199 25.06 -5.98 29.78
C GLY A 199 25.74 -4.62 29.62
N GLU A 200 25.23 -3.80 28.69
CA GLU A 200 25.78 -2.52 28.26
C GLU A 200 26.17 -1.60 29.43
N LYS A 201 25.27 -1.35 30.39
CA LYS A 201 25.55 -0.49 31.53
C LYS A 201 26.68 -1.00 32.43
N THR A 202 26.81 -2.31 32.57
CA THR A 202 27.88 -2.92 33.37
C THR A 202 29.20 -2.84 32.62
N ALA A 203 29.20 -3.13 31.32
CA ALA A 203 30.37 -2.99 30.45
C ALA A 203 30.89 -1.54 30.44
N GLN A 204 29.99 -0.54 30.30
CA GLN A 204 30.36 0.88 30.38
C GLN A 204 31.05 1.23 31.70
N LYS A 205 30.53 0.76 32.84
CA LYS A 205 31.15 0.98 34.16
C LYS A 205 32.53 0.34 34.26
N LEU A 206 32.67 -0.88 33.75
CA LEU A 206 33.95 -1.58 33.76
C LEU A 206 35.01 -0.88 32.88
N ILE A 207 34.59 -0.44 31.68
CA ILE A 207 35.50 0.30 30.80
C ILE A 207 35.83 1.69 31.35
N ALA A 208 34.90 2.38 31.98
CA ALA A 208 35.16 3.65 32.65
C ALA A 208 36.19 3.49 33.80
N GLN A 209 36.13 2.37 34.54
CA GLN A 209 37.02 2.10 35.66
C GLN A 209 38.44 1.58 35.22
N PHE A 210 38.46 0.66 34.27
CA PHE A 210 39.68 -0.06 33.89
C PHE A 210 40.30 0.39 32.55
N GLY A 211 39.56 1.19 31.77
CA GLY A 211 40.02 1.69 30.47
C GLY A 211 39.84 0.70 29.31
N ASN A 212 40.18 -0.54 29.50
CA ASN A 212 40.09 -1.63 28.49
C ASN A 212 39.99 -3.01 29.12
N ILE A 213 39.66 -4.02 28.34
CA ILE A 213 39.57 -5.43 28.77
C ILE A 213 40.89 -5.96 29.30
N LYS A 214 42.02 -5.64 28.67
CA LYS A 214 43.32 -6.12 29.10
C LYS A 214 43.62 -5.68 30.53
N ASN A 215 43.38 -4.43 30.83
CA ASN A 215 43.59 -3.89 32.16
C ASN A 215 42.57 -4.44 33.17
N LEU A 216 41.32 -4.58 32.77
CA LEU A 216 40.28 -5.23 33.59
C LEU A 216 40.68 -6.64 34.01
N LEU A 217 41.15 -7.46 33.05
CA LEU A 217 41.54 -8.84 33.29
C LEU A 217 42.85 -8.95 34.13
N ALA A 218 43.70 -7.92 34.14
CA ALA A 218 44.90 -7.86 34.97
C ALA A 218 44.57 -7.46 36.43
N HIS A 219 43.42 -6.81 36.70
CA HIS A 219 43.06 -6.25 38.01
C HIS A 219 41.69 -6.74 38.50
N THR A 220 41.39 -8.01 38.30
CA THR A 220 40.08 -8.61 38.72
C THR A 220 39.93 -8.62 40.23
N ASP A 221 41.01 -8.50 40.98
CA ASP A 221 41.00 -8.35 42.44
C ASP A 221 40.26 -7.10 42.94
N GLN A 222 40.15 -6.07 42.08
CA GLN A 222 39.37 -4.86 42.38
C GLN A 222 37.86 -5.04 42.19
N LEU A 223 37.44 -6.14 41.57
CA LEU A 223 36.03 -6.50 41.42
C LEU A 223 35.49 -7.19 42.67
N LYS A 224 34.18 -7.06 42.95
CA LYS A 224 33.54 -7.65 44.13
C LYS A 224 32.44 -8.64 43.74
N GLY A 225 32.27 -9.68 44.56
CA GLY A 225 31.15 -10.58 44.51
C GLY A 225 31.02 -11.33 43.17
N ALA A 226 29.84 -11.63 42.77
CA ALA A 226 29.51 -12.42 41.58
C ALA A 226 30.11 -11.88 40.27
N LEU A 227 30.34 -10.56 40.17
CA LEU A 227 30.92 -9.94 38.98
C LEU A 227 32.40 -10.36 38.81
N ARG A 228 33.16 -10.42 39.92
CA ARG A 228 34.54 -10.91 39.90
C ARG A 228 34.59 -12.34 39.38
N THR A 229 33.82 -13.24 39.98
CA THR A 229 33.77 -14.64 39.57
C THR A 229 33.46 -14.79 38.08
N LYS A 230 32.42 -14.07 37.58
CA LYS A 230 32.03 -14.10 36.18
C LYS A 230 33.16 -13.65 35.23
N VAL A 231 33.86 -12.59 35.56
CA VAL A 231 34.95 -12.07 34.70
C VAL A 231 36.14 -13.03 34.73
N GLU A 232 36.46 -13.58 35.89
CA GLU A 232 37.63 -14.53 36.04
C GLU A 232 37.35 -15.87 35.32
N GLU A 233 36.13 -16.42 35.47
CA GLU A 233 35.74 -17.69 34.83
C GLU A 233 35.61 -17.58 33.31
N ASN A 234 35.26 -16.42 32.79
CA ASN A 234 34.99 -16.20 31.37
C ASN A 234 36.13 -15.42 30.66
N ARG A 235 37.30 -15.35 31.23
CA ARG A 235 38.46 -14.60 30.69
C ARG A 235 38.71 -14.89 29.20
N LYS A 236 38.82 -16.15 28.83
CA LYS A 236 39.07 -16.57 27.44
C LYS A 236 37.92 -16.17 26.50
N GLN A 237 36.69 -16.29 26.97
CA GLN A 237 35.50 -15.94 26.20
C GLN A 237 35.41 -14.40 25.97
N ILE A 238 35.78 -13.60 26.96
CA ILE A 238 35.89 -12.14 26.83
C ILE A 238 36.91 -11.71 25.81
N GLU A 239 38.12 -12.31 25.89
CA GLU A 239 39.22 -12.07 24.93
C GLU A 239 38.80 -12.49 23.50
N PHE A 240 38.18 -13.64 23.38
CA PHE A 240 37.65 -14.15 22.11
C PHE A 240 36.49 -13.26 21.54
N SER A 241 35.60 -12.84 22.38
CA SER A 241 34.52 -11.90 21.97
C SER A 241 35.08 -10.55 21.53
N ARG A 242 36.13 -10.06 22.20
CA ARG A 242 36.86 -8.88 21.78
C ARG A 242 37.53 -9.08 20.39
N PHE A 243 38.09 -10.24 20.12
CA PHE A 243 38.64 -10.58 18.80
C PHE A 243 37.55 -10.56 17.73
N LEU A 244 36.41 -11.17 17.96
CA LEU A 244 35.30 -11.21 17.01
C LEU A 244 34.71 -9.82 16.72
N ALA A 245 34.61 -8.95 17.75
CA ALA A 245 34.08 -7.59 17.63
C ALA A 245 35.06 -6.60 17.01
N THR A 246 36.37 -6.98 16.87
CA THR A 246 37.37 -6.08 16.29
C THR A 246 37.26 -6.05 14.77
N ILE A 247 37.03 -4.89 14.21
CA ILE A 247 37.12 -4.65 12.76
C ILE A 247 38.59 -4.62 12.36
N LYS A 248 38.97 -5.42 11.38
CA LYS A 248 40.36 -5.43 10.87
C LYS A 248 40.63 -4.18 10.03
N THR A 249 41.86 -3.66 10.21
CA THR A 249 42.32 -2.47 9.48
C THR A 249 43.60 -2.75 8.68
N ASP A 250 43.83 -4.04 8.41
CA ASP A 250 45.00 -4.57 7.73
C ASP A 250 44.62 -5.56 6.61
N VAL A 251 43.45 -5.39 6.01
CA VAL A 251 43.01 -6.16 4.84
C VAL A 251 43.99 -5.92 3.69
N PRO A 252 44.40 -6.95 2.91
CA PRO A 252 45.36 -6.80 1.83
C PRO A 252 44.77 -6.08 0.61
N LEU A 253 44.30 -4.86 0.82
CA LEU A 253 43.70 -3.95 -0.18
C LEU A 253 44.35 -2.58 -0.02
N PRO A 254 45.17 -2.11 -1.00
CA PRO A 254 45.74 -0.77 -0.91
C PRO A 254 44.68 0.32 -1.13
N LEU A 255 44.84 1.44 -0.46
CA LEU A 255 44.00 2.64 -0.72
C LEU A 255 44.47 3.29 -2.03
N ASP A 256 43.74 3.07 -3.08
CA ASP A 256 43.93 3.66 -4.40
C ASP A 256 42.89 4.82 -4.59
N MET A 257 43.37 6.04 -4.42
CA MET A 257 42.52 7.22 -4.52
C MET A 257 42.13 7.52 -5.98
N ASP A 258 42.91 7.16 -6.94
CA ASP A 258 42.60 7.34 -8.36
C ASP A 258 41.44 6.41 -8.77
N ALA A 259 41.47 5.16 -8.32
CA ALA A 259 40.39 4.20 -8.54
C ALA A 259 39.08 4.57 -7.83
N LEU A 260 39.17 5.24 -6.68
CA LEU A 260 38.00 5.69 -5.90
C LEU A 260 37.46 7.06 -6.37
N LYS A 261 38.16 7.74 -7.26
CA LYS A 261 37.74 9.05 -7.75
C LYS A 261 36.36 8.97 -8.38
N ARG A 262 35.46 9.89 -7.99
CA ARG A 262 34.12 9.95 -8.55
C ARG A 262 34.19 10.33 -10.04
N GLU A 263 33.59 9.50 -10.86
CA GLU A 263 33.44 9.74 -12.30
C GLU A 263 31.97 10.11 -12.64
N SER A 264 31.78 10.63 -13.85
CA SER A 264 30.42 10.79 -14.39
C SER A 264 29.81 9.41 -14.68
N PRO A 265 28.54 9.18 -14.33
CA PRO A 265 27.90 7.90 -14.56
C PRO A 265 27.74 7.61 -16.07
N ASP A 266 27.61 6.33 -16.38
CA ASP A 266 27.12 5.86 -17.67
C ASP A 266 25.62 6.03 -17.74
N GLU A 267 25.18 7.16 -18.26
CA GLU A 267 23.77 7.54 -18.29
C GLU A 267 22.94 6.60 -19.16
N GLU A 268 23.49 6.08 -20.25
CA GLU A 268 22.79 5.17 -21.16
C GLU A 268 22.47 3.86 -20.47
N GLU A 269 23.47 3.25 -19.81
CA GLU A 269 23.26 1.99 -19.11
C GLU A 269 22.35 2.17 -17.87
N LEU A 270 22.45 3.30 -17.16
CA LEU A 270 21.54 3.61 -16.05
C LEU A 270 20.10 3.78 -16.53
N ARG A 271 19.88 4.47 -17.65
CA ARG A 271 18.53 4.63 -18.24
C ARG A 271 17.93 3.28 -18.59
N LYS A 272 18.70 2.42 -19.24
CA LYS A 272 18.27 1.07 -19.61
C LYS A 272 17.88 0.24 -18.37
N ILE A 273 18.74 0.20 -17.34
CA ILE A 273 18.45 -0.56 -16.12
C ILE A 273 17.21 0.02 -15.42
N PHE A 274 17.09 1.34 -15.30
CA PHE A 274 15.95 1.97 -14.64
C PHE A 274 14.63 1.83 -15.42
N GLN A 275 14.68 1.77 -16.75
CA GLN A 275 13.54 1.44 -17.61
C GLN A 275 13.09 0.00 -17.39
N GLU A 276 14.02 -0.96 -17.39
CA GLU A 276 13.71 -2.37 -17.11
C GLU A 276 13.10 -2.60 -15.72
N LEU A 277 13.50 -1.77 -14.74
CA LEU A 277 12.97 -1.77 -13.37
C LEU A 277 11.72 -0.92 -13.20
N GLU A 278 11.32 -0.15 -14.21
CA GLU A 278 10.18 0.78 -14.21
C GLU A 278 10.33 1.91 -13.16
N PHE A 279 11.53 2.44 -13.00
CA PHE A 279 11.85 3.51 -12.05
C PHE A 279 11.62 4.91 -12.63
N ARG A 280 10.40 5.19 -13.08
CA ARG A 280 10.03 6.43 -13.74
C ARG A 280 10.44 7.70 -12.96
N THR A 281 10.06 7.78 -11.69
CA THR A 281 10.40 8.94 -10.84
C THR A 281 11.91 9.14 -10.67
N LEU A 282 12.70 8.05 -10.73
CA LEU A 282 14.15 8.15 -10.73
C LEU A 282 14.69 8.67 -12.05
N LEU A 283 14.18 8.17 -13.15
CA LEU A 283 14.53 8.64 -14.50
C LEU A 283 14.29 10.14 -14.62
N GLU A 284 13.10 10.63 -14.29
CA GLU A 284 12.76 12.05 -14.29
C GLU A 284 13.66 12.88 -13.37
N ARG A 285 13.97 12.39 -12.17
CA ARG A 285 14.74 13.12 -11.17
C ARG A 285 16.23 13.18 -11.47
N ILE A 286 16.80 12.13 -12.07
CA ILE A 286 18.22 12.00 -12.32
C ILE A 286 18.59 12.63 -13.65
N PHE A 287 17.75 12.44 -14.66
CA PHE A 287 18.02 12.85 -16.03
C PHE A 287 17.18 14.02 -16.52
N LYS A 288 16.74 14.94 -15.64
CA LYS A 288 15.92 16.09 -16.00
C LYS A 288 16.45 16.84 -17.21
N GLU A 289 15.64 16.93 -18.26
CA GLU A 289 15.79 17.92 -19.31
C GLU A 289 15.55 19.32 -18.73
N LYS A 290 16.46 20.25 -19.02
CA LYS A 290 16.23 21.67 -18.68
C LYS A 290 15.06 22.21 -19.53
N PRO A 291 14.15 23.02 -18.97
CA PRO A 291 13.11 23.67 -19.77
C PRO A 291 13.75 24.55 -20.83
N LYS A 292 13.29 24.48 -22.08
CA LYS A 292 13.66 25.40 -23.15
C LYS A 292 13.24 26.82 -22.76
N GLU A 293 14.18 27.73 -22.71
CA GLU A 293 13.93 29.16 -22.55
C GLU A 293 13.16 29.70 -23.76
N THR A 294 12.00 30.31 -23.51
CA THR A 294 11.28 31.15 -24.45
C THR A 294 12.01 32.51 -24.56
N PRO A 295 12.05 33.18 -25.73
CA PRO A 295 12.85 34.40 -25.92
C PRO A 295 12.34 35.55 -25.08
N ALA A 296 13.29 36.31 -24.54
CA ALA A 296 13.16 37.37 -23.59
C ALA A 296 12.21 38.50 -23.99
N ALA A 297 11.40 38.96 -23.07
CA ALA A 297 10.92 40.34 -22.95
C ALA A 297 11.81 41.09 -21.93
N THR A 298 12.10 42.29 -22.26
CA THR A 298 13.07 43.30 -21.77
C THR A 298 13.10 43.53 -20.24
N PRO A 299 14.19 44.09 -19.68
CA PRO A 299 14.62 43.88 -18.31
C PRO A 299 14.05 44.88 -17.30
N GLY A 300 13.88 44.40 -16.09
CA GLY A 300 13.56 45.22 -14.91
C GLY A 300 13.84 44.54 -13.61
N GLN A 301 14.98 44.87 -13.03
CA GLN A 301 15.35 44.70 -11.61
C GLN A 301 15.57 43.30 -11.01
N GLY A 302 16.82 42.98 -10.90
CA GLY A 302 17.62 42.57 -9.73
C GLY A 302 17.23 41.31 -8.99
N ASP A 303 17.98 40.25 -9.21
CA ASP A 303 18.38 39.42 -8.10
C ASP A 303 19.74 38.74 -8.32
N LEU A 304 20.51 38.72 -7.27
CA LEU A 304 21.94 38.50 -7.13
C LEU A 304 22.21 37.01 -6.89
N PHE A 305 22.27 36.18 -7.93
CA PHE A 305 22.97 34.87 -7.92
C PHE A 305 23.07 34.30 -9.34
N GLY A 306 23.78 35.02 -10.17
CA GLY A 306 24.24 34.50 -11.45
C GLY A 306 25.74 34.49 -11.48
N LEU A 307 26.36 33.35 -11.48
CA LEU A 307 27.73 33.16 -11.99
C LEU A 307 28.03 31.62 -12.00
N PHE A 308 28.20 31.17 -13.21
CA PHE A 308 28.95 30.06 -13.76
C PHE A 308 28.12 29.24 -14.74
N THR A 309 28.15 29.66 -15.97
CA THR A 309 28.05 28.79 -17.14
C THR A 309 29.44 28.35 -17.56
N PRO A 310 29.64 27.14 -18.04
CA PRO A 310 30.33 26.92 -19.28
C PRO A 310 29.42 26.26 -20.31
N GLU A 311 29.42 26.87 -21.48
CA GLU A 311 28.89 26.29 -22.70
C GLU A 311 29.63 25.03 -23.08
N THR A 312 28.88 23.96 -23.32
CA THR A 312 29.26 22.97 -24.32
C THR A 312 27.98 22.44 -24.92
N THR A 313 27.79 22.69 -26.18
CA THR A 313 26.81 22.15 -27.09
C THR A 313 26.98 20.65 -27.22
N SER A 314 26.02 19.89 -26.75
CA SER A 314 25.73 18.55 -27.24
C SER A 314 24.21 18.41 -27.31
N GLU A 315 23.73 17.93 -28.45
CA GLU A 315 22.33 17.68 -28.73
C GLU A 315 21.72 16.77 -27.69
N PRO A 316 20.43 16.92 -27.29
CA PRO A 316 19.78 16.05 -26.30
C PRO A 316 19.59 14.67 -26.90
N GLU A 317 20.20 13.66 -26.29
CA GLU A 317 19.87 12.27 -26.57
C GLU A 317 18.43 12.00 -26.14
N LYS A 318 17.66 11.51 -27.11
CA LYS A 318 16.24 11.20 -27.00
C LYS A 318 16.03 10.03 -26.04
N THR A 319 15.09 10.16 -25.10
CA THR A 319 14.48 9.02 -24.43
C THR A 319 13.96 8.07 -25.51
N ASN A 320 14.18 6.75 -25.36
CA ASN A 320 13.69 5.74 -26.33
C ASN A 320 12.16 5.59 -26.37
N LEU A 321 11.41 6.36 -25.54
CA LEU A 321 9.96 6.39 -25.58
C LEU A 321 9.48 7.28 -26.71
N ALA A 322 8.51 6.78 -27.47
CA ALA A 322 7.81 7.59 -28.45
C ALA A 322 7.01 8.69 -27.74
N THR A 323 6.88 9.84 -28.37
CA THR A 323 6.05 10.97 -27.91
C THR A 323 5.21 11.47 -29.07
N LEU A 324 4.25 12.34 -28.81
CA LEU A 324 3.47 12.99 -29.88
C LEU A 324 4.37 13.60 -30.96
N HIS A 325 5.50 14.18 -30.58
CA HIS A 325 6.42 14.82 -31.52
C HIS A 325 7.29 13.84 -32.31
N THR A 326 7.39 12.57 -31.92
CA THR A 326 8.16 11.54 -32.61
C THR A 326 7.30 10.67 -33.53
N LEU A 327 5.98 10.71 -33.36
CA LEU A 327 5.02 9.97 -34.18
C LEU A 327 4.33 10.91 -35.17
N ASN A 328 3.95 10.36 -36.32
CA ASN A 328 3.16 11.09 -37.32
C ASN A 328 1.66 10.94 -36.99
N CYS A 329 1.15 11.76 -36.10
CA CYS A 329 -0.24 11.75 -35.66
C CYS A 329 -1.07 12.79 -36.44
N ASN A 330 -2.29 12.43 -36.77
CA ASN A 330 -3.29 13.31 -37.36
C ASN A 330 -4.32 13.74 -36.33
N TYR A 331 -3.96 14.67 -35.46
CA TYR A 331 -4.86 15.24 -34.43
C TYR A 331 -5.50 16.51 -34.94
N GLN A 332 -6.80 16.63 -34.80
CA GLN A 332 -7.57 17.73 -35.39
C GLN A 332 -8.42 18.45 -34.34
N LEU A 333 -8.30 19.78 -34.32
CA LEU A 333 -9.24 20.63 -33.60
C LEU A 333 -10.50 20.85 -34.49
N VAL A 334 -11.66 20.44 -33.96
CA VAL A 334 -12.96 20.56 -34.61
C VAL A 334 -13.63 21.86 -34.12
N ASP A 335 -13.28 22.96 -34.70
CA ASP A 335 -13.63 24.33 -34.29
C ASP A 335 -14.68 25.01 -35.16
N ASN A 336 -15.20 24.29 -36.14
CA ASN A 336 -16.23 24.83 -37.04
C ASN A 336 -17.24 23.74 -37.46
N GLU A 337 -18.36 24.21 -38.04
CA GLU A 337 -19.50 23.42 -38.40
C GLU A 337 -19.20 22.35 -39.48
N GLU A 338 -18.34 22.69 -40.44
CA GLU A 338 -17.98 21.77 -41.53
C GLU A 338 -17.20 20.57 -40.95
N LYS A 339 -16.16 20.79 -40.13
CA LYS A 339 -15.39 19.75 -39.46
C LYS A 339 -16.26 18.92 -38.54
N LEU A 340 -17.18 19.55 -37.79
CA LEU A 340 -18.11 18.87 -36.89
C LEU A 340 -19.05 17.94 -37.65
N SER A 341 -19.63 18.40 -38.76
CA SER A 341 -20.51 17.59 -39.60
C SER A 341 -19.77 16.40 -40.24
N GLN A 342 -18.56 16.63 -40.70
CA GLN A 342 -17.69 15.59 -41.27
C GLN A 342 -17.32 14.54 -40.21
N LEU A 343 -16.93 14.97 -39.02
CA LEU A 343 -16.63 14.07 -37.91
C LEU A 343 -17.82 13.18 -37.57
N LEU A 344 -19.03 13.75 -37.41
CA LEU A 344 -20.26 13.02 -37.11
C LEU A 344 -20.60 11.98 -38.15
N GLN A 345 -20.45 12.31 -39.44
CA GLN A 345 -20.66 11.35 -40.53
C GLN A 345 -19.68 10.17 -40.46
N ASN A 346 -18.44 10.41 -40.09
CA ASN A 346 -17.42 9.37 -40.00
C ASN A 346 -17.63 8.49 -38.75
N ILE A 347 -17.93 9.10 -37.60
CA ILE A 347 -18.05 8.35 -36.34
C ILE A 347 -19.26 7.40 -36.33
N VAL A 348 -20.39 7.82 -36.92
CA VAL A 348 -21.64 7.03 -36.88
C VAL A 348 -21.51 5.69 -37.61
N THR A 349 -20.51 5.56 -38.50
CA THR A 349 -20.23 4.33 -39.26
C THR A 349 -19.23 3.40 -38.59
N GLN A 350 -18.64 3.82 -37.46
CA GLN A 350 -17.62 3.01 -36.78
C GLN A 350 -18.26 1.94 -35.91
N SER A 351 -17.58 0.84 -35.72
CA SER A 351 -17.95 -0.21 -34.77
C SER A 351 -17.29 -0.01 -33.39
N VAL A 352 -16.19 0.74 -33.34
CA VAL A 352 -15.43 1.02 -32.12
C VAL A 352 -15.09 2.51 -32.11
N LEU A 353 -15.32 3.17 -30.98
CA LEU A 353 -15.02 4.57 -30.77
C LEU A 353 -14.38 4.77 -29.40
N SER A 354 -13.15 5.23 -29.38
CA SER A 354 -12.53 5.75 -28.16
C SER A 354 -13.00 7.18 -27.90
N LEU A 355 -13.33 7.48 -26.66
CA LEU A 355 -13.77 8.81 -26.24
C LEU A 355 -13.16 9.18 -24.89
N ASP A 356 -12.94 10.47 -24.72
CA ASP A 356 -12.53 11.06 -23.44
C ASP A 356 -13.19 12.42 -23.29
N THR A 357 -13.38 12.90 -22.04
CA THR A 357 -14.01 14.19 -21.75
C THR A 357 -13.08 15.09 -20.94
N GLU A 358 -12.86 16.31 -21.43
CA GLU A 358 -12.21 17.37 -20.68
C GLU A 358 -13.26 18.15 -19.88
N THR A 359 -12.96 18.40 -18.60
CA THR A 359 -13.95 18.92 -17.67
C THR A 359 -13.39 19.96 -16.69
N THR A 360 -14.28 20.63 -15.98
CA THR A 360 -13.94 21.65 -14.97
C THR A 360 -13.62 21.09 -13.59
N SER A 361 -13.90 19.80 -13.31
CA SER A 361 -13.79 19.22 -11.98
C SER A 361 -13.55 17.72 -12.04
N THR A 362 -12.85 17.17 -11.05
CA THR A 362 -12.71 15.73 -10.83
C THR A 362 -13.96 15.09 -10.19
N ASP A 363 -14.93 15.88 -9.72
CA ASP A 363 -16.24 15.42 -9.28
C ASP A 363 -17.18 15.35 -10.48
N PRO A 364 -17.52 14.16 -11.00
CA PRO A 364 -18.29 14.03 -12.23
C PRO A 364 -19.73 14.52 -12.12
N ILE A 365 -20.29 14.61 -10.90
CA ILE A 365 -21.65 15.08 -10.68
C ILE A 365 -21.75 16.61 -10.87
N ARG A 366 -20.68 17.33 -10.55
CA ARG A 366 -20.58 18.80 -10.67
C ARG A 366 -19.81 19.28 -11.88
N ALA A 367 -19.12 18.35 -12.56
CA ALA A 367 -18.28 18.70 -13.68
C ALA A 367 -19.08 19.24 -14.89
N GLU A 368 -18.57 20.31 -15.47
CA GLU A 368 -19.02 20.82 -16.77
C GLU A 368 -18.07 20.38 -17.86
N LEU A 369 -18.57 20.05 -19.04
CA LEU A 369 -17.76 19.73 -20.21
C LEU A 369 -16.98 20.96 -20.70
N VAL A 370 -15.70 20.78 -20.89
CA VAL A 370 -14.79 21.72 -21.59
C VAL A 370 -14.58 21.27 -23.03
N GLY A 371 -14.57 19.97 -23.29
CA GLY A 371 -14.46 19.40 -24.61
C GLY A 371 -14.67 17.89 -24.59
N MET A 372 -14.73 17.33 -25.78
CA MET A 372 -14.84 15.89 -26.01
C MET A 372 -13.82 15.48 -27.07
N SER A 373 -13.08 14.43 -26.83
CA SER A 373 -12.15 13.88 -27.80
C SER A 373 -12.57 12.49 -28.27
N PHE A 374 -12.23 12.18 -29.52
CA PHE A 374 -12.65 10.94 -30.18
C PHE A 374 -11.52 10.38 -31.02
N SER A 375 -11.35 9.06 -30.98
CA SER A 375 -10.45 8.31 -31.87
C SER A 375 -11.11 7.01 -32.31
N TYR A 376 -11.03 6.71 -33.61
CA TYR A 376 -11.51 5.46 -34.20
C TYR A 376 -10.45 4.75 -35.06
N ALA A 377 -9.28 5.36 -35.18
CA ALA A 377 -8.11 4.78 -35.83
C ALA A 377 -6.84 5.25 -35.10
N GLU A 378 -5.86 4.36 -34.94
CA GLU A 378 -4.60 4.69 -34.30
C GLU A 378 -3.89 5.86 -35.00
N ASN A 379 -3.31 6.75 -34.23
CA ASN A 379 -2.67 8.00 -34.65
C ASN A 379 -3.63 9.02 -35.31
N GLN A 380 -4.92 8.87 -35.10
CA GLN A 380 -5.93 9.81 -35.57
C GLN A 380 -6.93 10.13 -34.45
N ALA A 381 -7.08 11.39 -34.11
CA ALA A 381 -8.02 11.82 -33.10
C ALA A 381 -8.57 13.22 -33.36
N PHE A 382 -9.68 13.54 -32.74
CA PHE A 382 -10.45 14.75 -32.96
C PHE A 382 -10.87 15.32 -31.60
N TYR A 383 -10.67 16.62 -31.42
CA TYR A 383 -11.11 17.34 -30.23
C TYR A 383 -12.21 18.34 -30.58
N VAL A 384 -13.35 18.22 -29.91
CA VAL A 384 -14.51 19.12 -30.06
C VAL A 384 -14.61 19.99 -28.81
N PRO A 385 -14.26 21.27 -28.88
CA PRO A 385 -14.42 22.18 -27.75
C PRO A 385 -15.90 22.42 -27.42
N VAL A 386 -16.22 22.48 -26.14
CA VAL A 386 -17.57 22.73 -25.63
C VAL A 386 -17.58 24.07 -24.88
N PRO A 387 -18.45 25.03 -25.28
CA PRO A 387 -18.49 26.35 -24.66
C PRO A 387 -19.00 26.30 -23.23
N ALA A 388 -18.69 27.36 -22.46
CA ALA A 388 -19.15 27.47 -21.06
C ALA A 388 -20.67 27.72 -20.95
N ASP A 389 -21.29 28.34 -21.95
CA ASP A 389 -22.72 28.53 -21.99
C ASP A 389 -23.44 27.18 -22.06
N ARG A 390 -24.26 26.90 -21.07
CA ARG A 390 -24.95 25.62 -20.92
C ARG A 390 -25.83 25.25 -22.09
N SER A 391 -26.54 26.22 -22.67
CA SER A 391 -27.45 26.01 -23.79
C SER A 391 -26.70 25.67 -25.08
N GLU A 392 -25.59 26.37 -25.33
CA GLU A 392 -24.73 26.09 -26.49
C GLU A 392 -23.98 24.75 -26.32
N ALA A 393 -23.51 24.46 -25.13
CA ALA A 393 -22.91 23.17 -24.79
C ALA A 393 -23.88 22.02 -25.06
N GLN A 394 -25.14 22.16 -24.61
CA GLN A 394 -26.18 21.14 -24.79
C GLN A 394 -26.43 20.87 -26.27
N LYS A 395 -26.47 21.92 -27.11
CA LYS A 395 -26.67 21.78 -28.56
C LYS A 395 -25.58 20.94 -29.20
N ILE A 396 -24.32 21.16 -28.80
CA ILE A 396 -23.18 20.38 -29.30
C ILE A 396 -23.30 18.92 -28.84
N VAL A 397 -23.53 18.68 -27.56
CA VAL A 397 -23.66 17.32 -27.00
C VAL A 397 -24.82 16.56 -27.65
N ASP A 398 -25.96 17.22 -27.88
CA ASP A 398 -27.14 16.60 -28.52
C ASP A 398 -26.84 16.11 -29.95
N ARG A 399 -25.93 16.73 -30.66
CA ARG A 399 -25.52 16.26 -31.97
C ARG A 399 -24.77 14.92 -31.91
N PHE A 400 -24.04 14.64 -30.81
CA PHE A 400 -23.36 13.37 -30.59
C PHE A 400 -24.26 12.32 -29.91
N ARG A 401 -25.44 12.70 -29.42
CA ARG A 401 -26.39 11.76 -28.79
C ARG A 401 -26.64 10.50 -29.65
N PRO A 402 -26.89 10.58 -30.98
CA PRO A 402 -27.09 9.39 -31.82
C PRO A 402 -25.88 8.44 -31.79
N VAL A 403 -24.68 8.96 -31.56
CA VAL A 403 -23.44 8.14 -31.45
C VAL A 403 -23.30 7.56 -30.04
N PHE A 404 -23.51 8.37 -29.02
CA PHE A 404 -23.38 7.93 -27.62
C PHE A 404 -24.41 6.85 -27.24
N GLU A 405 -25.64 7.00 -27.71
CA GLU A 405 -26.74 6.07 -27.42
C GLU A 405 -26.86 4.93 -28.43
N ASN A 406 -25.97 4.85 -29.42
CA ASN A 406 -25.95 3.75 -30.38
C ASN A 406 -25.43 2.47 -29.72
N ARG A 407 -26.25 1.44 -29.72
CA ARG A 407 -25.95 0.14 -29.12
C ARG A 407 -24.99 -0.73 -29.92
N GLU A 408 -24.78 -0.41 -31.20
CA GLU A 408 -23.89 -1.17 -32.10
C GLU A 408 -22.44 -0.68 -32.01
N ILE A 409 -22.19 0.53 -31.50
CA ILE A 409 -20.86 1.11 -31.37
C ILE A 409 -20.30 0.78 -29.99
N MET A 410 -19.16 0.08 -29.94
CA MET A 410 -18.40 -0.10 -28.72
C MET A 410 -17.74 1.22 -28.31
N LYS A 411 -17.94 1.67 -27.07
CA LYS A 411 -17.27 2.83 -26.50
C LYS A 411 -16.09 2.38 -25.66
N VAL A 412 -14.94 2.95 -25.98
CA VAL A 412 -13.68 2.69 -25.31
C VAL A 412 -13.30 3.94 -24.49
N GLY A 413 -12.89 3.76 -23.26
CA GLY A 413 -12.45 4.85 -22.41
C GLY A 413 -11.44 4.40 -21.36
N GLN A 414 -10.78 5.35 -20.72
CA GLN A 414 -9.93 5.15 -19.56
C GLN A 414 -10.67 5.69 -18.33
N ASN A 415 -11.21 4.83 -17.47
CA ASN A 415 -12.16 5.19 -16.42
C ASN A 415 -13.47 5.78 -17.00
N ILE A 416 -14.02 5.09 -17.98
CA ILE A 416 -15.19 5.53 -18.76
C ILE A 416 -16.43 5.84 -17.90
N LYS A 417 -16.51 5.31 -16.68
CA LYS A 417 -17.56 5.64 -15.71
C LYS A 417 -17.62 7.14 -15.43
N TYR A 418 -16.47 7.81 -15.35
CA TYR A 418 -16.41 9.25 -15.18
C TYR A 418 -17.07 9.97 -16.35
N ASP A 419 -16.74 9.62 -17.58
CA ASP A 419 -17.32 10.20 -18.80
C ASP A 419 -18.82 9.95 -18.89
N MET A 420 -19.27 8.74 -18.52
CA MET A 420 -20.70 8.42 -18.44
C MET A 420 -21.45 9.34 -17.49
N LEU A 421 -20.90 9.62 -16.33
CA LEU A 421 -21.49 10.50 -15.32
C LEU A 421 -21.53 11.96 -15.80
N VAL A 422 -20.44 12.43 -16.42
CA VAL A 422 -20.38 13.78 -16.98
C VAL A 422 -21.40 13.96 -18.12
N LEU A 423 -21.46 13.02 -19.05
CA LEU A 423 -22.42 13.04 -20.15
C LEU A 423 -23.89 12.95 -19.65
N ALA A 424 -24.11 12.20 -18.57
CA ALA A 424 -25.44 12.13 -17.94
C ALA A 424 -25.92 13.47 -17.37
N ASN A 425 -25.00 14.40 -17.03
CA ASN A 425 -25.37 15.78 -16.66
C ASN A 425 -26.01 16.54 -17.85
N TYR A 426 -25.74 16.10 -19.07
CA TYR A 426 -26.32 16.64 -20.32
C TYR A 426 -27.47 15.76 -20.84
N GLY A 427 -28.00 14.86 -20.03
CA GLY A 427 -29.12 13.99 -20.38
C GLY A 427 -28.77 12.90 -21.38
N VAL A 428 -27.48 12.58 -21.59
CA VAL A 428 -27.02 11.54 -22.49
C VAL A 428 -26.82 10.26 -21.71
N GLN A 429 -27.31 9.14 -22.24
CA GLN A 429 -27.06 7.80 -21.73
C GLN A 429 -26.10 7.07 -22.66
N LEU A 430 -24.88 6.86 -22.20
CA LEU A 430 -23.89 6.08 -22.96
C LEU A 430 -24.36 4.62 -23.06
N GLN A 431 -24.61 4.13 -24.27
CA GLN A 431 -25.13 2.77 -24.51
C GLN A 431 -24.22 1.98 -25.44
N GLY A 432 -24.44 0.66 -25.48
CA GLY A 432 -23.68 -0.29 -26.26
C GLY A 432 -22.58 -0.96 -25.46
N PRO A 433 -21.75 -1.80 -26.10
CA PRO A 433 -20.61 -2.44 -25.46
C PRO A 433 -19.62 -1.41 -24.94
N LEU A 434 -19.03 -1.68 -23.78
CA LEU A 434 -17.99 -0.85 -23.17
C LEU A 434 -16.67 -1.59 -23.16
N PHE A 435 -15.59 -0.84 -23.26
CA PHE A 435 -14.24 -1.31 -22.97
C PHE A 435 -13.49 -0.24 -22.16
N ASP A 436 -13.26 -0.51 -20.91
CA ASP A 436 -12.47 0.37 -20.03
C ASP A 436 -11.05 -0.15 -19.90
N THR A 437 -10.07 0.62 -20.35
CA THR A 437 -8.64 0.21 -20.34
C THR A 437 -8.05 0.13 -18.94
N MET A 438 -8.52 0.96 -17.99
CA MET A 438 -8.14 0.91 -16.59
C MET A 438 -8.62 -0.40 -15.95
N VAL A 439 -9.87 -0.78 -16.19
CA VAL A 439 -10.46 -2.02 -15.66
C VAL A 439 -9.88 -3.25 -16.34
N ALA A 440 -9.60 -3.19 -17.65
CA ALA A 440 -8.93 -4.27 -18.37
C ALA A 440 -7.57 -4.60 -17.77
N HIS A 441 -6.76 -3.58 -17.54
CA HIS A 441 -5.46 -3.78 -16.91
C HIS A 441 -5.58 -4.25 -15.44
N TYR A 442 -6.57 -3.75 -14.71
CA TYR A 442 -6.84 -4.23 -13.35
C TYR A 442 -7.17 -5.74 -13.30
N VAL A 443 -7.96 -6.24 -14.25
CA VAL A 443 -8.28 -7.68 -14.34
C VAL A 443 -7.01 -8.51 -14.63
N LEU A 444 -6.10 -7.97 -15.44
CA LEU A 444 -4.82 -8.61 -15.78
C LEU A 444 -3.79 -8.53 -14.63
N GLN A 445 -3.65 -7.36 -14.01
CA GLN A 445 -2.60 -7.04 -13.05
C GLN A 445 -3.16 -6.22 -11.87
N PRO A 446 -3.93 -6.85 -10.95
CA PRO A 446 -4.70 -6.11 -9.93
C PRO A 446 -3.87 -5.33 -8.92
N GLU A 447 -2.58 -5.55 -8.84
CA GLU A 447 -1.68 -4.92 -7.85
C GLU A 447 -0.86 -3.75 -8.41
N LEU A 448 -0.91 -3.55 -9.73
CA LEU A 448 -0.15 -2.49 -10.39
C LEU A 448 -0.95 -1.19 -10.46
N ARG A 449 -0.35 -0.16 -11.05
CA ARG A 449 -1.03 1.10 -11.34
C ARG A 449 -1.82 0.96 -12.64
N HIS A 450 -2.95 1.65 -12.71
CA HIS A 450 -3.85 1.55 -13.86
C HIS A 450 -4.10 2.90 -14.55
N ASN A 451 -3.34 3.96 -14.19
CA ASN A 451 -3.43 5.25 -14.87
C ASN A 451 -2.85 5.19 -16.28
N MET A 452 -3.38 6.01 -17.16
CA MET A 452 -3.07 5.99 -18.60
C MET A 452 -1.59 6.20 -18.89
N ASP A 453 -0.93 7.14 -18.23
CA ASP A 453 0.51 7.40 -18.41
C ASP A 453 1.34 6.13 -18.21
N TYR A 454 1.08 5.42 -17.10
CA TYR A 454 1.76 4.15 -16.78
C TYR A 454 1.47 3.08 -17.82
N LEU A 455 0.21 2.95 -18.25
CA LEU A 455 -0.18 1.97 -19.26
C LEU A 455 0.43 2.27 -20.63
N ALA A 456 0.46 3.54 -21.03
CA ALA A 456 1.09 3.98 -22.28
C ALA A 456 2.59 3.66 -22.30
N GLU A 457 3.27 3.89 -21.17
CA GLU A 457 4.69 3.59 -21.02
C GLU A 457 4.99 2.10 -21.15
N ILE A 458 4.27 1.22 -20.42
CA ILE A 458 4.56 -0.21 -20.36
C ILE A 458 4.04 -1.01 -21.56
N TYR A 459 2.91 -0.60 -22.17
CA TYR A 459 2.29 -1.33 -23.29
C TYR A 459 2.61 -0.75 -24.65
N LEU A 460 2.83 0.56 -24.73
CA LEU A 460 3.04 1.27 -26.01
C LEU A 460 4.45 1.82 -26.16
N ASN A 461 5.28 1.75 -25.12
CA ASN A 461 6.58 2.42 -25.09
C ASN A 461 6.45 3.91 -25.45
N TYR A 462 5.44 4.57 -24.87
CA TYR A 462 5.00 5.91 -25.22
C TYR A 462 4.87 6.79 -23.97
N GLN A 463 5.39 8.01 -24.05
CA GLN A 463 5.27 9.03 -23.01
C GLN A 463 4.15 10.01 -23.39
N THR A 464 3.11 10.07 -22.57
CA THR A 464 1.98 11.00 -22.74
C THR A 464 2.31 12.41 -22.28
N ILE A 465 1.56 13.38 -22.76
CA ILE A 465 1.54 14.75 -22.22
C ILE A 465 0.88 14.69 -20.84
N HIS A 466 1.50 15.30 -19.83
CA HIS A 466 0.91 15.34 -18.49
C HIS A 466 -0.01 16.54 -18.31
N ILE A 467 -1.15 16.33 -17.65
CA ILE A 467 -2.11 17.41 -17.36
C ILE A 467 -1.46 18.58 -16.60
N GLU A 468 -0.45 18.31 -15.78
CA GLU A 468 0.32 19.32 -15.04
C GLU A 468 1.10 20.27 -15.97
N GLU A 469 1.37 19.88 -17.20
CA GLU A 469 2.01 20.72 -18.21
C GLU A 469 1.04 21.81 -18.75
N LEU A 470 -0.26 21.52 -18.72
CA LEU A 470 -1.31 22.44 -19.19
C LEU A 470 -1.83 23.34 -18.06
N ILE A 471 -2.18 22.78 -16.91
CA ILE A 471 -2.86 23.49 -15.82
C ILE A 471 -2.00 23.64 -14.55
N GLY A 472 -0.74 23.24 -14.60
CA GLY A 472 0.19 23.34 -13.48
C GLY A 472 0.08 22.22 -12.44
N PRO A 473 1.01 22.16 -11.47
CA PRO A 473 1.12 21.08 -10.51
C PRO A 473 -0.10 20.99 -9.58
N LYS A 474 -0.41 19.78 -9.13
CA LYS A 474 -1.50 19.50 -8.17
C LYS A 474 -1.38 20.36 -6.91
N GLY A 475 -2.47 21.03 -6.56
CA GLY A 475 -2.53 21.86 -5.35
C GLY A 475 -3.53 23.00 -5.48
N LYS A 476 -3.53 23.90 -4.50
CA LYS A 476 -4.47 25.03 -4.44
C LYS A 476 -4.35 26.02 -5.61
N ASN A 477 -3.20 26.02 -6.29
CA ASN A 477 -2.90 26.92 -7.40
C ASN A 477 -2.98 26.22 -8.77
N GLN A 478 -3.49 25.00 -8.84
CA GLN A 478 -3.70 24.34 -10.12
C GLN A 478 -4.78 25.08 -10.91
N GLY A 479 -4.53 25.34 -12.20
CA GLY A 479 -5.48 25.99 -13.10
C GLY A 479 -6.66 25.09 -13.46
N ASN A 480 -7.51 25.59 -14.33
CA ASN A 480 -8.67 24.87 -14.85
C ASN A 480 -8.57 24.75 -16.37
N MET A 481 -8.94 23.58 -16.92
CA MET A 481 -8.97 23.35 -18.36
C MET A 481 -9.86 24.37 -19.10
N ARG A 482 -10.92 24.85 -18.45
CA ARG A 482 -11.83 25.88 -19.01
C ARG A 482 -11.13 27.21 -19.32
N ASP A 483 -10.05 27.51 -18.61
CA ASP A 483 -9.34 28.78 -18.75
C ASP A 483 -8.34 28.75 -19.92
N LEU A 484 -8.14 27.60 -20.55
CA LEU A 484 -7.21 27.41 -21.66
C LEU A 484 -7.94 27.54 -23.01
N PRO A 485 -7.27 28.14 -24.01
CA PRO A 485 -7.82 28.16 -25.37
C PRO A 485 -7.84 26.74 -25.96
N PRO A 486 -8.85 26.37 -26.76
CA PRO A 486 -8.95 25.05 -27.39
C PRO A 486 -7.69 24.60 -28.14
N ALA A 487 -6.98 25.56 -28.76
CA ALA A 487 -5.75 25.29 -29.49
C ALA A 487 -4.59 24.79 -28.61
N SER A 488 -4.61 25.02 -27.30
CA SER A 488 -3.60 24.49 -26.36
C SER A 488 -4.03 23.20 -25.67
N VAL A 489 -5.29 22.80 -25.77
CA VAL A 489 -5.84 21.61 -25.14
C VAL A 489 -5.95 20.43 -26.12
N TYR A 490 -6.18 20.71 -27.42
CA TYR A 490 -6.60 19.69 -28.38
C TYR A 490 -5.56 18.56 -28.57
N GLU A 491 -4.27 18.87 -28.51
CA GLU A 491 -3.23 17.82 -28.67
C GLU A 491 -3.26 16.86 -27.50
N TYR A 492 -3.36 17.36 -26.28
CA TYR A 492 -3.50 16.55 -25.06
C TYR A 492 -4.76 15.68 -25.10
N ALA A 493 -5.93 16.29 -25.36
CA ALA A 493 -7.19 15.58 -25.39
C ALA A 493 -7.29 14.54 -26.52
N CYS A 494 -6.72 14.86 -27.70
CA CYS A 494 -6.61 13.91 -28.81
C CYS A 494 -5.69 12.73 -28.47
N GLU A 495 -4.57 13.03 -27.79
CA GLU A 495 -3.64 12.00 -27.32
C GLU A 495 -4.32 11.02 -26.37
N ASP A 496 -5.10 11.51 -25.40
CA ASP A 496 -5.82 10.67 -24.44
C ASP A 496 -6.78 9.71 -25.14
N ALA A 497 -7.55 10.15 -26.11
CA ALA A 497 -8.43 9.31 -26.90
C ALA A 497 -7.68 8.28 -27.79
N ASP A 498 -6.59 8.68 -28.44
CA ASP A 498 -5.78 7.82 -29.32
C ASP A 498 -5.00 6.77 -28.52
N VAL A 499 -4.35 7.17 -27.43
CA VAL A 499 -3.63 6.25 -26.52
C VAL A 499 -4.59 5.24 -25.91
N THR A 500 -5.78 5.66 -25.52
CA THR A 500 -6.81 4.76 -25.00
C THR A 500 -7.23 3.72 -26.03
N LEU A 501 -7.38 4.10 -27.30
CA LEU A 501 -7.68 3.15 -28.38
C LEU A 501 -6.54 2.14 -28.60
N LYS A 502 -5.30 2.61 -28.61
CA LYS A 502 -4.11 1.75 -28.73
C LYS A 502 -3.98 0.78 -27.56
N LEU A 503 -4.22 1.26 -26.33
CA LEU A 503 -4.24 0.43 -25.13
C LEU A 503 -5.33 -0.65 -25.21
N LYS A 504 -6.55 -0.31 -25.68
CA LYS A 504 -7.62 -1.28 -25.92
C LYS A 504 -7.13 -2.40 -26.82
N ASN A 505 -6.50 -2.08 -27.96
CA ASN A 505 -6.03 -3.07 -28.91
C ASN A 505 -4.95 -4.02 -28.35
N LYS A 506 -4.13 -3.53 -27.40
CA LYS A 506 -3.14 -4.35 -26.70
C LYS A 506 -3.77 -5.20 -25.59
N LEU A 507 -4.52 -4.57 -24.71
CA LEU A 507 -5.11 -5.22 -23.54
C LEU A 507 -6.14 -6.28 -23.91
N GLU A 508 -6.89 -6.08 -25.00
CA GLU A 508 -7.85 -7.07 -25.49
C GLU A 508 -7.20 -8.42 -25.79
N LYS A 509 -6.02 -8.42 -26.42
CA LYS A 509 -5.25 -9.64 -26.69
C LYS A 509 -4.78 -10.31 -25.41
N GLU A 510 -4.30 -9.50 -24.45
CA GLU A 510 -3.85 -10.03 -23.17
C GLU A 510 -4.98 -10.62 -22.32
N LEU A 511 -6.20 -10.07 -22.41
CA LEU A 511 -7.38 -10.65 -21.77
C LEU A 511 -7.68 -12.06 -22.29
N ASP A 512 -7.50 -12.29 -23.59
CA ASP A 512 -7.65 -13.62 -24.20
C ASP A 512 -6.54 -14.58 -23.77
N GLU A 513 -5.30 -14.15 -23.88
CA GLU A 513 -4.12 -14.96 -23.55
C GLU A 513 -4.11 -15.39 -22.08
N ASN A 514 -4.63 -14.53 -21.20
CA ASN A 514 -4.73 -14.79 -19.76
C ASN A 514 -6.04 -15.49 -19.34
N ASN A 515 -6.94 -15.80 -20.27
CA ASN A 515 -8.25 -16.44 -20.01
C ASN A 515 -9.14 -15.67 -19.01
N VAL A 516 -9.11 -14.35 -19.05
CA VAL A 516 -9.90 -13.48 -18.17
C VAL A 516 -10.90 -12.60 -18.91
N ARG A 517 -11.04 -12.78 -20.24
CA ARG A 517 -12.01 -12.04 -21.08
C ARG A 517 -13.44 -12.16 -20.55
N LYS A 518 -13.88 -13.35 -20.15
CA LYS A 518 -15.23 -13.56 -19.62
C LYS A 518 -15.48 -12.75 -18.33
N LEU A 519 -14.52 -12.75 -17.41
CA LEU A 519 -14.59 -11.95 -16.20
C LEU A 519 -14.75 -10.46 -16.55
N PHE A 520 -13.96 -9.99 -17.50
CA PHE A 520 -14.01 -8.61 -17.96
C PHE A 520 -15.35 -8.26 -18.63
N GLU A 521 -15.81 -9.04 -19.61
CA GLU A 521 -16.99 -8.75 -20.43
C GLU A 521 -18.32 -9.05 -19.73
N GLU A 522 -18.38 -10.12 -18.90
CA GLU A 522 -19.61 -10.58 -18.29
C GLU A 522 -19.84 -9.98 -16.89
N ILE A 523 -18.79 -9.53 -16.21
CA ILE A 523 -18.90 -8.98 -14.84
C ILE A 523 -18.45 -7.53 -14.78
N GLU A 524 -17.20 -7.21 -15.13
CA GLU A 524 -16.64 -5.88 -14.87
C GLU A 524 -17.22 -4.80 -15.79
N MET A 525 -17.35 -5.06 -17.08
CA MET A 525 -17.91 -4.08 -18.03
C MET A 525 -19.42 -3.82 -17.76
N PRO A 526 -20.27 -4.84 -17.57
CA PRO A 526 -21.68 -4.60 -17.25
C PRO A 526 -21.90 -3.91 -15.90
N LEU A 527 -20.93 -3.99 -14.99
CA LEU A 527 -20.99 -3.32 -13.69
C LEU A 527 -20.79 -1.80 -13.78
N ILE A 528 -20.06 -1.31 -14.77
CA ILE A 528 -19.79 0.14 -14.92
C ILE A 528 -21.08 0.98 -14.96
N PRO A 529 -22.08 0.68 -15.80
CA PRO A 529 -23.35 1.41 -15.79
C PRO A 529 -24.10 1.33 -14.45
N VAL A 530 -23.99 0.20 -13.75
CA VAL A 530 -24.61 0.00 -12.43
C VAL A 530 -23.99 0.96 -11.40
N LEU A 531 -22.67 1.02 -11.37
CA LEU A 531 -21.96 1.91 -10.46
C LEU A 531 -22.22 3.38 -10.80
N ALA A 532 -22.22 3.75 -12.07
CA ALA A 532 -22.59 5.10 -12.50
C ALA A 532 -24.02 5.47 -12.07
N TYR A 533 -24.96 4.55 -12.21
CA TYR A 533 -26.32 4.71 -11.74
C TYR A 533 -26.40 4.91 -10.23
N MET A 534 -25.71 4.07 -9.45
CA MET A 534 -25.69 4.19 -7.98
C MET A 534 -25.05 5.50 -7.53
N GLU A 535 -23.91 5.87 -8.11
CA GLU A 535 -23.20 7.12 -7.80
C GLU A 535 -24.09 8.35 -8.11
N ARG A 536 -24.79 8.32 -9.24
CA ARG A 536 -25.71 9.40 -9.62
C ARG A 536 -26.94 9.48 -8.73
N ASN A 537 -27.50 8.33 -8.31
CA ASN A 537 -28.59 8.31 -7.34
C ASN A 537 -28.17 8.95 -6.02
N GLY A 538 -26.95 8.65 -5.57
CA GLY A 538 -26.48 9.10 -4.27
C GLY A 538 -27.31 8.57 -3.11
N VAL A 539 -27.01 9.00 -1.92
CA VAL A 539 -27.72 8.62 -0.69
C VAL A 539 -28.12 9.86 0.09
N ARG A 540 -29.31 9.86 0.67
CA ARG A 540 -29.79 10.92 1.54
C ARG A 540 -29.33 10.71 2.97
N ILE A 541 -29.04 11.82 3.63
CA ILE A 541 -28.66 11.85 5.03
C ILE A 541 -29.55 12.79 5.81
N ASP A 542 -30.01 12.34 6.97
CA ASP A 542 -30.67 13.15 7.96
C ASP A 542 -29.64 14.00 8.72
N THR A 543 -29.50 15.24 8.31
CA THR A 543 -28.54 16.19 8.89
C THR A 543 -28.93 16.63 10.29
N GLU A 544 -30.22 16.64 10.63
CA GLU A 544 -30.68 17.01 11.97
C GLU A 544 -30.36 15.89 12.98
N ALA A 545 -30.58 14.64 12.58
CA ALA A 545 -30.17 13.48 13.38
C ALA A 545 -28.66 13.49 13.64
N LEU A 546 -27.84 13.80 12.62
CA LEU A 546 -26.38 13.91 12.80
C LEU A 546 -25.97 15.06 13.71
N LYS A 547 -26.64 16.22 13.63
CA LYS A 547 -26.38 17.34 14.54
C LYS A 547 -26.71 16.99 15.99
N GLU A 548 -27.81 16.28 16.22
CA GLU A 548 -28.18 15.81 17.54
C GLU A 548 -27.14 14.81 18.08
N THR A 549 -26.75 13.84 17.26
CA THR A 549 -25.68 12.88 17.60
C THR A 549 -24.37 13.59 17.90
N SER A 550 -23.99 14.59 17.09
CA SER A 550 -22.79 15.41 17.32
C SER A 550 -22.80 16.11 18.70
N ARG A 551 -23.93 16.71 19.07
CA ARG A 551 -24.10 17.35 20.38
C ARG A 551 -23.96 16.33 21.52
N HIS A 552 -24.65 15.20 21.38
CA HIS A 552 -24.60 14.14 22.39
C HIS A 552 -23.19 13.55 22.54
N PHE A 553 -22.50 13.23 21.47
CA PHE A 553 -21.14 12.70 21.50
C PHE A 553 -20.13 13.73 22.03
N THR A 554 -20.29 14.99 21.68
CA THR A 554 -19.44 16.07 22.20
C THR A 554 -19.58 16.23 23.70
N LEU A 555 -20.80 16.18 24.24
CA LEU A 555 -21.06 16.24 25.70
C LEU A 555 -20.46 15.01 26.40
N ARG A 556 -20.71 13.82 25.87
CA ARG A 556 -20.16 12.57 26.42
C ARG A 556 -18.63 12.55 26.36
N MET A 557 -18.03 13.06 25.29
CA MET A 557 -16.57 13.16 25.17
C MET A 557 -15.96 14.08 26.22
N LYS A 558 -16.62 15.22 26.54
CA LYS A 558 -16.17 16.11 27.62
C LYS A 558 -16.26 15.44 28.99
N GLN A 559 -17.33 14.70 29.25
CA GLN A 559 -17.47 13.94 30.51
C GLN A 559 -16.35 12.88 30.64
N ILE A 560 -16.05 12.16 29.55
CA ILE A 560 -14.97 11.19 29.53
C ILE A 560 -13.61 11.87 29.73
N GLU A 561 -13.39 13.06 29.15
CA GLU A 561 -12.16 13.83 29.37
C GLU A 561 -11.96 14.14 30.87
N GLU A 562 -13.01 14.60 31.56
CA GLU A 562 -12.99 14.88 33.02
C GLU A 562 -12.72 13.59 33.80
N GLU A 563 -13.36 12.48 33.47
CA GLU A 563 -13.12 11.17 34.11
C GLU A 563 -11.68 10.71 33.91
N VAL A 564 -11.15 10.84 32.68
CA VAL A 564 -9.75 10.50 32.35
C VAL A 564 -8.79 11.34 33.18
N TYR A 565 -9.02 12.64 33.31
CA TYR A 565 -8.17 13.54 34.11
C TYR A 565 -8.21 13.21 35.60
N GLN A 566 -9.39 12.88 36.14
CA GLN A 566 -9.54 12.41 37.52
C GLN A 566 -8.77 11.10 37.76
N LEU A 567 -8.95 10.11 36.87
CA LEU A 567 -8.27 8.83 36.99
C LEU A 567 -6.75 8.91 36.78
N ALA A 568 -6.30 9.83 35.94
CA ALA A 568 -4.89 10.10 35.68
C ALA A 568 -4.24 11.00 36.73
N GLY A 569 -5.04 11.77 37.48
CA GLY A 569 -4.57 12.78 38.42
C GLY A 569 -3.85 13.96 37.75
N THR A 570 -4.12 14.21 36.46
CA THR A 570 -3.55 15.31 35.67
C THR A 570 -4.32 15.52 34.40
N GLU A 571 -4.36 16.77 33.91
CA GLU A 571 -4.85 17.08 32.57
C GLU A 571 -3.76 16.87 31.55
N PHE A 572 -4.14 16.36 30.41
CA PHE A 572 -3.25 16.11 29.26
C PHE A 572 -4.05 15.96 27.95
N ASN A 573 -3.38 16.04 26.81
CA ASN A 573 -4.03 15.85 25.53
C ASN A 573 -4.22 14.35 25.24
N ILE A 574 -5.45 13.83 25.40
CA ILE A 574 -5.84 12.43 25.16
C ILE A 574 -5.63 12.03 23.68
N ALA A 575 -5.66 13.00 22.77
CA ALA A 575 -5.37 12.75 21.35
C ALA A 575 -3.87 12.60 21.05
N SER A 576 -2.99 12.99 21.97
CA SER A 576 -1.54 12.87 21.81
C SER A 576 -1.03 11.50 22.25
N PRO A 577 -0.54 10.64 21.33
CA PRO A 577 0.04 9.34 21.68
C PRO A 577 1.18 9.44 22.71
N LYS A 578 1.97 10.51 22.60
CA LYS A 578 3.09 10.78 23.50
C LYS A 578 2.60 11.02 24.94
N GLN A 579 1.68 11.97 25.12
CA GLN A 579 1.17 12.31 26.44
C GLN A 579 0.38 11.16 27.09
N VAL A 580 -0.40 10.43 26.28
CA VAL A 580 -1.08 9.21 26.76
C VAL A 580 -0.07 8.17 27.24
N GLY A 581 1.02 7.96 26.48
CA GLY A 581 2.07 7.03 26.90
C GLY A 581 2.77 7.43 28.19
N GLU A 582 3.12 8.71 28.34
CA GLU A 582 3.71 9.26 29.56
C GLU A 582 2.79 9.08 30.78
N VAL A 583 1.49 9.35 30.61
CA VAL A 583 0.51 9.18 31.71
C VAL A 583 0.34 7.71 32.08
N LEU A 584 0.12 6.83 31.10
CA LEU A 584 -0.16 5.42 31.37
C LEU A 584 1.05 4.67 31.93
N PHE A 585 2.25 4.94 31.40
CA PHE A 585 3.41 4.09 31.66
C PHE A 585 4.44 4.72 32.60
N ASP A 586 4.60 6.04 32.62
CA ASP A 586 5.53 6.70 33.54
C ASP A 586 4.84 7.13 34.84
N ARG A 587 3.63 7.70 34.73
CA ARG A 587 2.88 8.19 35.90
C ARG A 587 2.07 7.10 36.61
N LEU A 588 1.15 6.45 35.90
CA LEU A 588 0.28 5.42 36.46
C LEU A 588 0.93 4.04 36.55
N LYS A 589 1.99 3.81 35.75
CA LYS A 589 2.77 2.56 35.74
C LYS A 589 1.90 1.31 35.62
N ILE A 590 0.90 1.35 34.74
CA ILE A 590 -0.10 0.28 34.58
C ILE A 590 0.50 -1.08 34.16
N VAL A 591 1.72 -1.08 33.63
CA VAL A 591 2.53 -2.26 33.32
C VAL A 591 4.01 -2.00 33.64
N GLU A 592 4.74 -3.04 34.04
CA GLU A 592 6.18 -2.93 34.35
C GLU A 592 7.04 -2.66 33.10
N LYS A 593 6.66 -3.26 31.95
CA LYS A 593 7.36 -3.13 30.67
C LYS A 593 6.38 -2.78 29.56
N ALA A 594 6.29 -1.51 29.24
CA ALA A 594 5.48 -1.03 28.13
C ALA A 594 6.24 -1.12 26.80
N LYS A 595 5.51 -1.52 25.72
CA LYS A 595 6.07 -1.49 24.35
C LYS A 595 6.43 -0.07 23.97
N LYS A 596 7.65 0.12 23.47
CA LYS A 596 8.10 1.40 22.92
C LYS A 596 8.34 1.25 21.42
N THR A 597 8.12 2.33 20.69
CA THR A 597 8.52 2.45 19.29
C THR A 597 10.05 2.44 19.20
N LYS A 598 10.59 2.26 18.01
CA LYS A 598 12.05 2.37 17.76
C LYS A 598 12.61 3.75 18.15
N THR A 599 11.76 4.79 18.23
CA THR A 599 12.11 6.15 18.67
C THR A 599 12.01 6.37 20.18
N GLY A 600 11.73 5.31 20.94
CA GLY A 600 11.61 5.37 22.39
C GLY A 600 10.27 5.89 22.93
N GLN A 601 9.33 6.26 22.06
CA GLN A 601 7.97 6.60 22.46
C GLN A 601 7.16 5.36 22.83
N TYR A 602 6.28 5.48 23.79
CA TYR A 602 5.34 4.41 24.10
C TYR A 602 4.36 4.15 22.96
N VAL A 603 4.11 2.88 22.67
CA VAL A 603 3.10 2.48 21.70
C VAL A 603 1.73 2.57 22.36
N THR A 604 0.87 3.45 21.86
CA THR A 604 -0.50 3.64 22.34
C THR A 604 -1.51 3.42 21.22
N SER A 605 -1.21 2.46 20.31
CA SER A 605 -2.18 2.04 19.29
C SER A 605 -3.42 1.42 19.95
N GLU A 606 -4.53 1.42 19.21
CA GLU A 606 -5.80 0.84 19.68
C GLU A 606 -5.61 -0.61 20.13
N GLU A 607 -4.88 -1.42 19.37
CA GLU A 607 -4.57 -2.82 19.68
C GLU A 607 -3.82 -2.97 21.03
N VAL A 608 -2.80 -2.14 21.27
CA VAL A 608 -2.04 -2.16 22.52
C VAL A 608 -2.90 -1.72 23.69
N LEU A 609 -3.65 -0.63 23.54
CA LEU A 609 -4.54 -0.16 24.61
C LEU A 609 -5.67 -1.15 24.89
N GLU A 610 -6.23 -1.79 23.87
CA GLU A 610 -7.26 -2.82 24.06
C GLU A 610 -6.73 -4.00 24.88
N SER A 611 -5.50 -4.46 24.61
CA SER A 611 -4.85 -5.50 25.42
C SER A 611 -4.62 -5.09 26.89
N LEU A 612 -4.66 -3.79 27.18
CA LEU A 612 -4.46 -3.22 28.50
C LEU A 612 -5.77 -2.77 29.17
N ARG A 613 -6.92 -2.91 28.51
CA ARG A 613 -8.23 -2.43 29.00
C ARG A 613 -8.54 -2.93 30.42
N GLY A 614 -8.20 -4.15 30.75
CA GLY A 614 -8.41 -4.74 32.08
C GLY A 614 -7.38 -4.35 33.15
N LYS A 615 -6.34 -3.58 32.81
CA LYS A 615 -5.27 -3.23 33.74
C LYS A 615 -5.56 -1.96 34.57
N HIS A 616 -6.27 -1.02 33.97
CA HIS A 616 -6.66 0.22 34.63
C HIS A 616 -7.86 0.84 33.91
N GLU A 617 -8.82 1.37 34.66
CA GLU A 617 -10.07 1.93 34.14
C GLU A 617 -9.82 3.08 33.16
N VAL A 618 -8.79 3.88 33.35
CA VAL A 618 -8.42 4.99 32.46
C VAL A 618 -8.19 4.53 31.02
N VAL A 619 -7.71 3.32 30.80
CA VAL A 619 -7.44 2.78 29.45
C VAL A 619 -8.73 2.64 28.65
N GLY A 620 -9.77 2.08 29.28
CA GLY A 620 -11.11 1.96 28.68
C GLY A 620 -11.69 3.32 28.30
N LYS A 621 -11.53 4.32 29.18
CA LYS A 621 -11.99 5.69 28.94
C LYS A 621 -11.23 6.40 27.82
N ILE A 622 -9.92 6.21 27.73
CA ILE A 622 -9.11 6.74 26.62
C ILE A 622 -9.53 6.12 25.28
N LEU A 623 -9.78 4.82 25.25
CA LEU A 623 -10.28 4.14 24.04
C LEU A 623 -11.66 4.66 23.63
N GLU A 624 -12.57 4.84 24.58
CA GLU A 624 -13.90 5.39 24.37
C GLU A 624 -13.82 6.83 23.80
N HIS A 625 -13.02 7.69 24.42
CA HIS A 625 -12.79 9.06 23.95
C HIS A 625 -12.26 9.10 22.51
N ARG A 626 -11.23 8.30 22.20
CA ARG A 626 -10.66 8.22 20.86
C ARG A 626 -11.66 7.68 19.83
N GLY A 627 -12.47 6.71 20.22
CA GLY A 627 -13.55 6.18 19.40
C GLY A 627 -14.57 7.26 19.03
N LEU A 628 -15.10 7.99 20.01
CA LEU A 628 -16.02 9.08 19.79
C LEU A 628 -15.43 10.20 18.93
N LYS A 629 -14.19 10.59 19.22
CA LYS A 629 -13.50 11.62 18.42
C LYS A 629 -13.34 11.22 16.96
N LYS A 630 -13.02 9.96 16.70
CA LYS A 630 -12.94 9.41 15.34
C LYS A 630 -14.29 9.43 14.63
N LEU A 631 -15.34 9.01 15.31
CA LEU A 631 -16.70 9.02 14.76
C LEU A 631 -17.19 10.44 14.44
N LEU A 632 -16.97 11.40 15.35
CA LEU A 632 -17.28 12.80 15.13
C LEU A 632 -16.55 13.36 13.90
N GLY A 633 -15.21 13.28 13.89
CA GLY A 633 -14.40 13.93 12.87
C GLY A 633 -14.48 13.26 11.50
N THR A 634 -14.68 11.94 11.44
CA THR A 634 -14.67 11.19 10.17
C THR A 634 -16.05 11.12 9.52
N TYR A 635 -17.10 11.05 10.32
CA TYR A 635 -18.45 10.81 9.81
C TYR A 635 -19.46 11.89 10.22
N ILE A 636 -19.68 12.10 11.52
CA ILE A 636 -20.82 12.87 12.00
C ILE A 636 -20.76 14.32 11.56
N ASP A 637 -19.60 14.97 11.72
CA ASP A 637 -19.40 16.37 11.33
C ASP A 637 -18.98 16.54 9.87
N ALA A 638 -18.36 15.49 9.28
CA ALA A 638 -17.85 15.54 7.92
C ALA A 638 -18.93 15.26 6.86
N LEU A 639 -19.81 14.27 7.08
CA LEU A 639 -20.83 13.87 6.11
C LEU A 639 -21.75 14.99 5.67
N PRO A 640 -22.29 15.85 6.57
CA PRO A 640 -23.15 16.97 6.14
C PRO A 640 -22.47 17.95 5.20
N GLN A 641 -21.14 18.11 5.29
CA GLN A 641 -20.37 19.01 4.44
C GLN A 641 -20.15 18.47 3.02
N LEU A 642 -20.35 17.16 2.83
CA LEU A 642 -20.19 16.46 1.55
C LEU A 642 -21.48 16.36 0.76
N ILE A 643 -22.59 16.86 1.30
CA ILE A 643 -23.86 16.88 0.59
C ILE A 643 -23.73 17.83 -0.61
N ASN A 644 -24.06 17.32 -1.79
CA ASN A 644 -24.16 18.13 -2.98
C ASN A 644 -25.37 19.07 -2.85
N PRO A 645 -25.20 20.40 -2.93
CA PRO A 645 -26.29 21.36 -2.72
C PRO A 645 -27.38 21.29 -3.80
N GLU A 646 -27.06 20.79 -5.00
CA GLU A 646 -28.02 20.68 -6.10
C GLU A 646 -28.91 19.44 -5.97
N THR A 647 -28.33 18.33 -5.48
CA THR A 647 -29.10 17.08 -5.37
C THR A 647 -29.60 16.80 -3.96
N GLY A 648 -29.07 17.48 -2.94
CA GLY A 648 -29.35 17.21 -1.53
C GLY A 648 -28.81 15.85 -1.04
N ARG A 649 -27.85 15.24 -1.75
CA ARG A 649 -27.36 13.88 -1.52
C ARG A 649 -25.84 13.81 -1.41
N ILE A 650 -25.35 12.72 -0.85
CA ILE A 650 -23.94 12.34 -0.93
C ILE A 650 -23.75 11.39 -2.10
N HIS A 651 -22.79 11.70 -2.95
CA HIS A 651 -22.42 10.91 -4.11
C HIS A 651 -21.02 10.32 -3.88
N THR A 652 -20.95 9.13 -3.29
CA THR A 652 -19.68 8.40 -3.16
C THR A 652 -19.24 7.86 -4.51
N SER A 653 -17.95 7.66 -4.69
CA SER A 653 -17.40 6.93 -5.85
C SER A 653 -17.15 5.48 -5.49
N PHE A 654 -17.66 4.53 -6.29
CA PHE A 654 -17.35 3.10 -6.18
C PHE A 654 -16.25 2.74 -7.15
N ASN A 655 -15.09 2.32 -6.62
CA ASN A 655 -13.92 2.03 -7.42
C ASN A 655 -13.73 0.53 -7.62
N GLN A 656 -13.61 0.10 -8.88
CA GLN A 656 -13.40 -1.30 -9.24
C GLN A 656 -11.93 -1.71 -9.16
N THR A 657 -10.98 -0.79 -9.24
CA THR A 657 -9.56 -1.04 -9.52
C THR A 657 -8.61 -0.78 -8.34
N VAL A 658 -9.15 -0.64 -7.13
CA VAL A 658 -8.34 -0.29 -5.94
C VAL A 658 -7.94 -1.51 -5.13
N THR A 659 -8.85 -2.48 -4.97
CA THR A 659 -8.58 -3.65 -4.14
C THR A 659 -8.04 -4.80 -4.98
N ALA A 660 -7.01 -5.47 -4.51
CA ALA A 660 -6.46 -6.63 -5.21
C ALA A 660 -7.33 -7.90 -5.12
N THR A 661 -8.41 -7.86 -4.34
CA THR A 661 -9.33 -9.01 -4.12
C THR A 661 -10.54 -9.02 -5.04
N GLY A 662 -10.76 -7.99 -5.85
CA GLY A 662 -11.98 -7.85 -6.65
C GLY A 662 -13.11 -7.10 -5.93
N ARG A 663 -12.98 -6.83 -4.64
CA ARG A 663 -13.99 -6.04 -3.90
C ARG A 663 -14.03 -4.61 -4.42
N LEU A 664 -15.21 -4.00 -4.41
CA LEU A 664 -15.34 -2.56 -4.60
C LEU A 664 -14.77 -1.81 -3.41
N SER A 665 -14.23 -0.64 -3.65
CA SER A 665 -13.94 0.34 -2.59
C SER A 665 -14.81 1.58 -2.78
N SER A 666 -15.07 2.29 -1.70
CA SER A 666 -15.83 3.54 -1.70
C SER A 666 -14.93 4.69 -1.29
N SER A 667 -15.01 5.81 -2.00
CA SER A 667 -14.23 7.01 -1.69
C SER A 667 -15.02 8.28 -1.92
N ASN A 668 -14.62 9.34 -1.23
CA ASN A 668 -15.19 10.69 -1.33
C ASN A 668 -16.73 10.77 -1.07
N PRO A 669 -17.24 10.25 0.07
CA PRO A 669 -16.57 9.62 1.23
C PRO A 669 -16.51 8.09 1.14
N ASN A 670 -15.68 7.46 2.02
CA ASN A 670 -15.72 6.01 2.18
C ASN A 670 -16.90 5.61 3.08
N LEU A 671 -17.97 5.14 2.48
CA LEU A 671 -19.19 4.69 3.18
C LEU A 671 -19.14 3.21 3.62
N GLN A 672 -18.16 2.43 3.13
CA GLN A 672 -18.04 1.02 3.48
C GLN A 672 -17.39 0.79 4.86
N ASN A 673 -16.76 1.81 5.43
CA ASN A 673 -16.07 1.72 6.73
C ASN A 673 -16.89 2.28 7.90
N ILE A 674 -18.17 2.56 7.72
CA ILE A 674 -19.05 3.03 8.80
C ILE A 674 -19.25 1.89 9.81
N PRO A 675 -18.86 2.07 11.10
CA PRO A 675 -18.90 0.99 12.08
C PRO A 675 -20.33 0.50 12.36
N ILE A 676 -20.45 -0.81 12.60
CA ILE A 676 -21.72 -1.43 13.01
C ILE A 676 -21.60 -2.21 14.32
N ARG A 677 -20.36 -2.55 14.74
CA ARG A 677 -20.14 -3.45 15.89
C ARG A 677 -20.40 -2.81 17.24
N ASN A 678 -20.30 -1.49 17.35
CA ASN A 678 -20.53 -0.75 18.58
C ASN A 678 -21.78 0.13 18.46
N GLU A 679 -22.46 0.38 19.56
CA GLU A 679 -23.70 1.17 19.60
C GLU A 679 -23.48 2.59 19.04
N ASP A 680 -22.33 3.20 19.34
CA ASP A 680 -22.00 4.55 18.85
C ASP A 680 -21.88 4.60 17.31
N GLY A 681 -21.33 3.54 16.70
CA GLY A 681 -21.27 3.42 15.22
C GLY A 681 -22.64 3.22 14.59
N LYS A 682 -23.52 2.51 15.27
CA LYS A 682 -24.91 2.28 14.79
C LYS A 682 -25.69 3.60 14.66
N GLU A 683 -25.44 4.57 15.54
CA GLU A 683 -26.09 5.89 15.46
C GLU A 683 -25.82 6.60 14.12
N ILE A 684 -24.65 6.39 13.52
CA ILE A 684 -24.33 6.97 12.20
C ILE A 684 -25.20 6.34 11.12
N ARG A 685 -25.47 5.03 11.18
CA ARG A 685 -26.31 4.34 10.18
C ARG A 685 -27.76 4.79 10.23
N LYS A 686 -28.26 5.26 11.37
CA LYS A 686 -29.62 5.86 11.48
C LYS A 686 -29.77 7.10 10.62
N ALA A 687 -28.71 7.83 10.37
CA ALA A 687 -28.75 9.02 9.54
C ALA A 687 -28.89 8.75 8.05
N PHE A 688 -28.66 7.53 7.59
CA PHE A 688 -28.85 7.15 6.18
C PHE A 688 -30.30 6.77 5.96
N ILE A 689 -31.02 7.60 5.21
CA ILE A 689 -32.47 7.52 5.00
C ILE A 689 -32.80 7.31 3.52
N PRO A 690 -33.97 6.72 3.21
CA PRO A 690 -34.45 6.60 1.84
C PRO A 690 -34.90 7.95 1.26
N ASP A 691 -35.28 7.95 0.01
CA ASP A 691 -35.97 9.10 -0.62
C ASP A 691 -37.31 9.38 0.07
N ASP A 692 -37.81 10.62 -0.11
CA ASP A 692 -39.11 11.00 0.45
C ASP A 692 -40.23 10.08 -0.06
N GLY A 693 -41.02 9.56 0.87
CA GLY A 693 -42.06 8.60 0.57
C GLY A 693 -41.61 7.18 0.28
N CYS A 694 -40.29 6.91 0.33
CA CYS A 694 -39.73 5.56 0.16
C CYS A 694 -39.42 4.90 1.51
N ILE A 695 -39.14 3.62 1.46
CA ILE A 695 -38.70 2.80 2.58
C ILE A 695 -37.29 2.28 2.29
N PHE A 696 -36.44 2.22 3.30
CA PHE A 696 -35.12 1.66 3.19
C PHE A 696 -35.20 0.13 3.16
N PHE A 697 -34.54 -0.48 2.20
CA PHE A 697 -34.43 -1.94 2.07
C PHE A 697 -32.97 -2.34 2.05
N SER A 698 -32.61 -3.32 2.88
CA SER A 698 -31.29 -3.92 2.90
C SER A 698 -31.40 -5.41 2.59
N ALA A 699 -30.47 -5.92 1.80
CA ALA A 699 -30.29 -7.34 1.54
C ALA A 699 -28.84 -7.71 1.66
N ASP A 700 -28.53 -8.72 2.46
CA ASP A 700 -27.17 -9.15 2.81
C ASP A 700 -26.99 -10.66 2.59
N TYR A 701 -25.86 -11.06 2.03
CA TYR A 701 -25.57 -12.48 1.89
C TYR A 701 -25.30 -13.15 3.24
N SER A 702 -26.06 -14.19 3.50
CA SER A 702 -25.88 -15.01 4.71
C SER A 702 -24.64 -15.89 4.61
N GLN A 703 -23.57 -15.50 5.32
CA GLN A 703 -22.33 -16.29 5.49
C GLN A 703 -21.68 -16.72 4.16
N ILE A 704 -21.65 -15.82 3.18
CA ILE A 704 -21.19 -16.13 1.81
C ILE A 704 -19.80 -16.77 1.78
N GLU A 705 -18.85 -16.29 2.56
CA GLU A 705 -17.47 -16.82 2.55
C GLU A 705 -17.41 -18.27 3.05
N LEU A 706 -18.21 -18.65 4.05
CA LEU A 706 -18.32 -20.04 4.52
C LEU A 706 -19.00 -20.94 3.50
N ARG A 707 -20.00 -20.44 2.78
CA ARG A 707 -20.68 -21.18 1.70
C ARG A 707 -19.75 -21.40 0.51
N ILE A 708 -18.92 -20.41 0.19
CA ILE A 708 -17.87 -20.52 -0.84
C ILE A 708 -16.81 -21.52 -0.41
N MET A 709 -16.38 -21.52 0.86
CA MET A 709 -15.45 -22.51 1.39
C MET A 709 -16.04 -23.93 1.26
N ALA A 710 -17.30 -24.14 1.62
CA ALA A 710 -17.98 -25.42 1.45
C ALA A 710 -18.02 -25.86 -0.01
N HIS A 711 -18.29 -24.92 -0.92
CA HIS A 711 -18.31 -25.19 -2.36
C HIS A 711 -16.94 -25.57 -2.93
N LEU A 712 -15.90 -24.80 -2.60
CA LEU A 712 -14.53 -24.98 -3.11
C LEU A 712 -13.87 -26.23 -2.52
N SER A 713 -14.02 -26.46 -1.22
CA SER A 713 -13.49 -27.67 -0.56
C SER A 713 -14.26 -28.93 -0.94
N GLY A 714 -15.56 -28.79 -1.26
CA GLY A 714 -16.43 -29.92 -1.51
C GLY A 714 -16.72 -30.74 -0.24
N ASP A 715 -16.49 -30.19 0.95
CA ASP A 715 -16.70 -30.87 2.22
C ASP A 715 -18.17 -31.26 2.42
N PRO A 716 -18.51 -32.58 2.49
CA PRO A 716 -19.89 -33.03 2.52
C PRO A 716 -20.63 -32.60 3.77
N HIS A 717 -19.94 -32.50 4.90
CA HIS A 717 -20.56 -32.09 6.16
C HIS A 717 -20.92 -30.62 6.21
N MET A 718 -20.03 -29.76 5.65
CA MET A 718 -20.34 -28.33 5.50
C MET A 718 -21.49 -28.10 4.51
N ILE A 719 -21.44 -28.79 3.37
CA ILE A 719 -22.49 -28.68 2.35
C ILE A 719 -23.83 -29.12 2.90
N GLU A 720 -23.89 -30.28 3.59
CA GLU A 720 -25.11 -30.80 4.19
C GLU A 720 -25.69 -29.85 5.24
N ALA A 721 -24.85 -29.25 6.09
CA ALA A 721 -25.29 -28.28 7.09
C ALA A 721 -25.98 -27.06 6.43
N PHE A 722 -25.41 -26.52 5.36
CA PHE A 722 -25.99 -25.42 4.61
C PHE A 722 -27.26 -25.84 3.85
N GLN A 723 -27.30 -27.02 3.24
CA GLN A 723 -28.49 -27.51 2.53
C GLN A 723 -29.67 -27.73 3.46
N LYS A 724 -29.42 -28.14 4.71
CA LYS A 724 -30.43 -28.33 5.75
C LYS A 724 -30.81 -27.02 6.47
N GLY A 725 -30.21 -25.89 6.11
CA GLY A 725 -30.46 -24.62 6.77
C GLY A 725 -30.00 -24.55 8.23
N GLN A 726 -29.04 -25.39 8.62
CA GLN A 726 -28.51 -25.41 9.98
C GLN A 726 -27.59 -24.22 10.23
N ASP A 727 -27.54 -23.73 11.46
CA ASP A 727 -26.53 -22.76 11.89
C ASP A 727 -25.14 -23.41 11.84
N ILE A 728 -24.33 -23.00 10.87
CA ILE A 728 -23.00 -23.59 10.64
C ILE A 728 -22.08 -23.45 11.86
N HIS A 729 -22.23 -22.39 12.66
CA HIS A 729 -21.42 -22.21 13.86
C HIS A 729 -21.84 -23.15 14.98
N ALA A 730 -23.14 -23.35 15.12
CA ALA A 730 -23.68 -24.35 16.04
C ALA A 730 -23.35 -25.78 15.58
N ALA A 731 -23.47 -26.07 14.27
CA ALA A 731 -23.10 -27.37 13.70
C ALA A 731 -21.61 -27.68 13.91
N THR A 732 -20.74 -26.69 13.71
CA THR A 732 -19.30 -26.81 13.99
C THR A 732 -19.04 -27.06 15.47
N ALA A 733 -19.69 -26.29 16.36
CA ALA A 733 -19.56 -26.47 17.80
C ALA A 733 -20.02 -27.85 18.25
N SER A 734 -21.19 -28.33 17.78
CA SER A 734 -21.71 -29.66 18.05
C SER A 734 -20.70 -30.77 17.73
N LYS A 735 -20.05 -30.67 16.60
CA LYS A 735 -19.03 -31.64 16.15
C LYS A 735 -17.74 -31.56 16.94
N ILE A 736 -17.20 -30.37 17.19
CA ILE A 736 -15.95 -30.19 17.94
C ILE A 736 -16.12 -30.63 19.40
N TYR A 737 -17.19 -30.19 20.06
CA TYR A 737 -17.44 -30.49 21.45
C TYR A 737 -18.16 -31.82 21.66
N LYS A 738 -18.56 -32.52 20.58
CA LYS A 738 -19.27 -33.83 20.59
C LYS A 738 -20.55 -33.78 21.43
N VAL A 739 -21.32 -32.72 21.28
CA VAL A 739 -22.62 -32.54 21.92
C VAL A 739 -23.72 -32.43 20.85
N PRO A 740 -24.97 -32.82 21.15
CA PRO A 740 -26.11 -32.62 20.25
C PRO A 740 -26.26 -31.15 19.86
N LEU A 741 -26.79 -30.88 18.68
CA LEU A 741 -26.92 -29.53 18.17
C LEU A 741 -27.76 -28.62 19.10
N GLU A 742 -28.78 -29.19 19.72
CA GLU A 742 -29.71 -28.52 20.63
C GLU A 742 -29.06 -28.17 21.98
N GLU A 743 -27.97 -28.84 22.36
CA GLU A 743 -27.26 -28.67 23.61
C GLU A 743 -26.04 -27.71 23.47
N VAL A 744 -25.79 -27.21 22.27
CA VAL A 744 -24.68 -26.26 22.01
C VAL A 744 -24.92 -24.97 22.78
N THR A 745 -24.01 -24.64 23.70
CA THR A 745 -24.08 -23.38 24.44
C THR A 745 -23.72 -22.17 23.58
N ARG A 746 -24.17 -20.97 24.00
CA ARG A 746 -23.82 -19.72 23.33
C ARG A 746 -22.31 -19.48 23.28
N GLU A 747 -21.58 -19.89 24.32
CA GLU A 747 -20.14 -19.77 24.39
C GLU A 747 -19.47 -20.69 23.37
N GLN A 748 -19.86 -21.97 23.34
CA GLN A 748 -19.32 -22.92 22.35
C GLN A 748 -19.59 -22.47 20.92
N ARG A 749 -20.81 -22.00 20.65
CA ARG A 749 -21.16 -21.42 19.34
C ARG A 749 -20.30 -20.19 18.98
N SER A 750 -20.04 -19.31 19.95
CA SER A 750 -19.20 -18.13 19.76
C SER A 750 -17.73 -18.49 19.49
N LYS A 751 -17.19 -19.45 20.23
CA LYS A 751 -15.84 -19.99 19.99
C LYS A 751 -15.75 -20.62 18.60
N ALA A 752 -16.73 -21.43 18.22
CA ALA A 752 -16.79 -22.05 16.91
C ALA A 752 -16.94 -21.00 15.78
N LYS A 753 -17.72 -19.93 15.99
CA LYS A 753 -17.80 -18.80 15.03
C LYS A 753 -16.45 -18.17 14.81
N THR A 754 -15.71 -17.90 15.87
CA THR A 754 -14.37 -17.32 15.78
C THR A 754 -13.38 -18.28 15.11
N ALA A 755 -13.47 -19.58 15.40
CA ALA A 755 -12.67 -20.60 14.75
C ALA A 755 -13.00 -20.73 13.26
N ASN A 756 -14.28 -20.81 12.87
CA ASN A 756 -14.72 -20.90 11.48
C ASN A 756 -14.15 -19.77 10.62
N PHE A 757 -14.31 -18.51 11.05
CA PHE A 757 -13.74 -17.38 10.32
C PHE A 757 -12.22 -17.32 10.41
N GLY A 758 -11.66 -17.60 11.60
CA GLY A 758 -10.21 -17.59 11.79
C GLY A 758 -9.49 -18.58 10.88
N ILE A 759 -10.01 -19.80 10.76
CA ILE A 759 -9.42 -20.86 9.95
C ILE A 759 -9.45 -20.49 8.46
N ILE A 760 -10.57 -19.94 7.96
CA ILE A 760 -10.67 -19.45 6.58
C ILE A 760 -9.58 -18.40 6.28
N TYR A 761 -9.27 -17.56 7.27
CA TYR A 761 -8.22 -16.56 7.15
C TYR A 761 -6.81 -17.07 7.52
N GLY A 762 -6.66 -18.38 7.70
CA GLY A 762 -5.37 -19.02 8.00
C GLY A 762 -4.79 -18.64 9.37
N ILE A 763 -5.66 -18.52 10.39
CA ILE A 763 -5.23 -18.19 11.75
C ILE A 763 -4.33 -19.27 12.33
N SER A 764 -3.25 -18.87 13.00
CA SER A 764 -2.40 -19.79 13.75
C SER A 764 -3.02 -20.14 15.12
N VAL A 765 -2.54 -21.26 15.72
CA VAL A 765 -2.92 -21.63 17.10
C VAL A 765 -2.69 -20.48 18.08
N PHE A 766 -1.58 -19.75 17.92
CA PHE A 766 -1.27 -18.58 18.74
C PHE A 766 -2.30 -17.45 18.54
N GLY A 767 -2.61 -17.14 17.29
CA GLY A 767 -3.58 -16.07 16.97
C GLY A 767 -5.00 -16.41 17.43
N LEU A 768 -5.39 -17.68 17.36
CA LEU A 768 -6.71 -18.13 17.85
C LEU A 768 -6.78 -18.08 19.39
N ALA A 769 -5.70 -18.51 20.07
CA ALA A 769 -5.60 -18.45 21.53
C ALA A 769 -5.74 -17.01 22.05
N GLU A 770 -5.03 -16.04 21.44
CA GLU A 770 -5.17 -14.62 21.78
C GLU A 770 -6.59 -14.09 21.53
N ARG A 771 -7.17 -14.45 20.39
CA ARG A 771 -8.49 -13.92 19.97
C ARG A 771 -9.64 -14.43 20.83
N LEU A 772 -9.53 -15.68 21.30
CA LEU A 772 -10.51 -16.31 22.18
C LEU A 772 -10.21 -16.11 23.67
N ASN A 773 -9.03 -15.58 23.99
CA ASN A 773 -8.51 -15.48 25.37
C ASN A 773 -8.50 -16.84 26.09
N VAL A 774 -8.02 -17.87 25.38
CA VAL A 774 -7.86 -19.25 25.88
C VAL A 774 -6.40 -19.67 25.83
N ASP A 775 -6.06 -20.80 26.45
CA ASP A 775 -4.71 -21.32 26.33
C ASP A 775 -4.42 -21.91 24.95
N ARG A 776 -3.13 -22.10 24.65
CA ARG A 776 -2.71 -22.64 23.33
C ARG A 776 -3.17 -24.08 23.10
N LYS A 777 -3.36 -24.84 24.14
CA LYS A 777 -3.81 -26.23 24.06
C LYS A 777 -5.28 -26.27 23.61
N GLU A 778 -6.14 -25.50 24.25
CA GLU A 778 -7.55 -25.36 23.85
C GLU A 778 -7.69 -24.82 22.41
N ALA A 779 -6.93 -23.80 22.05
CA ALA A 779 -6.94 -23.29 20.68
C ALA A 779 -6.50 -24.34 19.66
N LYS A 780 -5.50 -25.16 20.00
CA LYS A 780 -5.06 -26.27 19.16
C LYS A 780 -6.12 -27.34 19.02
N GLU A 781 -6.77 -27.74 20.13
CA GLU A 781 -7.86 -28.70 20.12
C GLU A 781 -9.05 -28.24 19.28
N LEU A 782 -9.37 -26.95 19.28
CA LEU A 782 -10.38 -26.35 18.41
C LEU A 782 -10.02 -26.48 16.93
N ILE A 783 -8.77 -26.17 16.55
CA ILE A 783 -8.31 -26.25 15.16
C ILE A 783 -8.24 -27.71 14.70
N ASP A 784 -7.66 -28.58 15.51
CA ASP A 784 -7.55 -30.00 15.19
C ASP A 784 -8.95 -30.63 15.05
N GLY A 785 -9.85 -30.36 15.98
CA GLY A 785 -11.24 -30.84 15.93
C GLY A 785 -12.01 -30.30 14.75
N TYR A 786 -11.72 -29.05 14.30
CA TYR A 786 -12.31 -28.50 13.09
C TYR A 786 -11.88 -29.32 11.87
N PHE A 787 -10.59 -29.58 11.69
CA PHE A 787 -10.08 -30.32 10.53
C PHE A 787 -10.41 -31.83 10.59
N GLU A 788 -10.56 -32.41 11.77
CA GLU A 788 -11.09 -33.77 11.89
C GLU A 788 -12.53 -33.91 11.38
N ASN A 789 -13.34 -32.86 11.60
CA ASN A 789 -14.75 -32.86 11.19
C ASN A 789 -14.95 -32.32 9.74
N TYR A 790 -14.01 -31.54 9.24
CA TYR A 790 -14.03 -30.97 7.89
C TYR A 790 -12.69 -31.23 7.16
N PRO A 791 -12.37 -32.51 6.88
CA PRO A 791 -11.07 -32.87 6.31
C PRO A 791 -10.82 -32.27 4.93
N HIS A 792 -11.86 -32.16 4.09
CA HIS A 792 -11.73 -31.58 2.76
C HIS A 792 -11.41 -30.08 2.78
N VAL A 793 -11.73 -29.37 3.86
CA VAL A 793 -11.32 -27.97 4.04
C VAL A 793 -9.79 -27.88 4.15
N LYS A 794 -9.18 -28.80 4.94
CA LYS A 794 -7.73 -28.86 5.04
C LYS A 794 -7.06 -29.22 3.70
N GLU A 795 -7.60 -30.19 3.01
CA GLU A 795 -7.11 -30.58 1.68
C GLU A 795 -7.16 -29.41 0.69
N TYR A 796 -8.27 -28.67 0.70
CA TYR A 796 -8.41 -27.46 -0.13
C TYR A 796 -7.36 -26.38 0.22
N MET A 797 -7.10 -26.17 1.52
CA MET A 797 -6.10 -25.18 1.95
C MET A 797 -4.68 -25.57 1.49
N ASP A 798 -4.32 -26.83 1.70
CA ASP A 798 -3.01 -27.37 1.32
C ASP A 798 -2.84 -27.35 -0.23
N GLU A 799 -3.90 -27.69 -0.97
CA GLU A 799 -3.91 -27.66 -2.44
C GLU A 799 -3.84 -26.23 -2.99
N SER A 800 -4.52 -25.26 -2.35
CA SER A 800 -4.44 -23.86 -2.75
C SER A 800 -3.01 -23.33 -2.61
N ILE A 801 -2.32 -23.66 -1.53
CA ILE A 801 -0.90 -23.30 -1.34
C ILE A 801 -0.02 -23.98 -2.40
N ARG A 802 -0.25 -25.27 -2.69
CA ARG A 802 0.50 -26.01 -3.70
C ARG A 802 0.34 -25.38 -5.09
N ILE A 803 -0.89 -25.10 -5.51
CA ILE A 803 -1.19 -24.44 -6.79
C ILE A 803 -0.52 -23.07 -6.86
N ALA A 804 -0.63 -22.28 -5.78
CA ALA A 804 0.01 -20.96 -5.72
C ALA A 804 1.53 -21.04 -5.88
N ARG A 805 2.19 -22.03 -5.27
CA ARG A 805 3.63 -22.27 -5.41
C ARG A 805 4.05 -22.65 -6.81
N GLU A 806 3.23 -23.43 -7.50
CA GLU A 806 3.50 -23.87 -8.87
C GLU A 806 3.27 -22.77 -9.89
N ARG A 807 2.17 -22.01 -9.76
CA ARG A 807 1.72 -21.05 -10.78
C ARG A 807 2.12 -19.61 -10.48
N GLY A 808 2.48 -19.29 -9.22
CA GLY A 808 2.72 -17.91 -8.78
C GLY A 808 1.45 -17.10 -8.55
N TYR A 809 0.27 -17.69 -8.75
CA TYR A 809 -1.03 -17.05 -8.54
C TYR A 809 -2.10 -18.08 -8.15
N ILE A 810 -3.21 -17.57 -7.61
CA ILE A 810 -4.43 -18.31 -7.33
C ILE A 810 -5.62 -17.66 -8.05
N GLU A 811 -6.70 -18.40 -8.28
CA GLU A 811 -7.87 -17.95 -9.02
C GLU A 811 -9.16 -18.05 -8.20
N THR A 812 -10.09 -17.12 -8.44
CA THR A 812 -11.49 -17.23 -7.99
C THR A 812 -12.28 -18.22 -8.87
N ILE A 813 -13.54 -18.49 -8.48
CA ILE A 813 -14.47 -19.29 -9.30
C ILE A 813 -14.74 -18.64 -10.68
N PHE A 814 -14.59 -17.32 -10.81
CA PHE A 814 -14.73 -16.57 -12.06
C PHE A 814 -13.40 -16.31 -12.77
N LYS A 815 -12.31 -17.01 -12.36
CA LYS A 815 -10.98 -16.91 -12.95
C LYS A 815 -10.25 -15.59 -12.70
N ARG A 816 -10.69 -14.78 -11.75
CA ARG A 816 -9.93 -13.63 -11.28
C ARG A 816 -8.63 -14.10 -10.66
N LYS A 817 -7.50 -13.55 -11.12
CA LYS A 817 -6.18 -13.93 -10.65
C LYS A 817 -5.73 -13.06 -9.47
N ARG A 818 -5.10 -13.69 -8.50
CA ARG A 818 -4.35 -13.06 -7.43
C ARG A 818 -2.92 -13.54 -7.49
N TYR A 819 -1.99 -12.68 -7.82
CA TYR A 819 -0.58 -13.00 -7.89
C TYR A 819 0.03 -13.04 -6.50
N LEU A 820 0.93 -14.00 -6.25
CA LEU A 820 1.56 -14.25 -4.95
C LEU A 820 3.07 -14.41 -5.13
N PRO A 821 3.80 -13.34 -5.45
CA PRO A 821 5.23 -13.41 -5.74
C PRO A 821 6.06 -13.92 -4.54
N ASP A 822 5.55 -13.73 -3.32
CA ASP A 822 6.22 -14.15 -2.08
C ASP A 822 5.87 -15.57 -1.61
N ILE A 823 5.10 -16.34 -2.38
CA ILE A 823 4.61 -17.67 -1.96
C ILE A 823 5.74 -18.68 -1.73
N ASN A 824 6.85 -18.53 -2.42
CA ASN A 824 8.04 -19.36 -2.29
C ASN A 824 9.16 -18.67 -1.48
N SER A 825 8.84 -17.56 -0.79
CA SER A 825 9.80 -16.83 0.03
C SER A 825 10.38 -17.73 1.12
N ARG A 826 11.69 -17.67 1.32
CA ARG A 826 12.36 -18.38 2.41
C ARG A 826 12.06 -17.80 3.78
N ASN A 827 11.72 -16.51 3.84
CA ASN A 827 11.24 -15.88 5.07
C ASN A 827 9.88 -16.42 5.47
N ALA A 828 9.82 -17.13 6.59
CA ALA A 828 8.60 -17.79 7.08
C ALA A 828 7.43 -16.82 7.33
N VAL A 829 7.70 -15.58 7.74
CA VAL A 829 6.67 -14.56 8.01
C VAL A 829 6.08 -14.08 6.69
N VAL A 830 6.92 -13.75 5.71
CA VAL A 830 6.52 -13.29 4.37
C VAL A 830 5.79 -14.40 3.64
N ARG A 831 6.37 -15.62 3.64
CA ARG A 831 5.74 -16.81 3.05
C ARG A 831 4.40 -17.11 3.70
N GLY A 832 4.30 -17.10 5.03
CA GLY A 832 3.06 -17.35 5.76
C GLY A 832 1.97 -16.34 5.43
N TYR A 833 2.32 -15.07 5.14
CA TYR A 833 1.38 -14.08 4.64
C TYR A 833 0.87 -14.44 3.23
N ALA A 834 1.76 -14.84 2.33
CA ALA A 834 1.39 -15.27 0.99
C ALA A 834 0.56 -16.57 1.00
N GLU A 835 0.88 -17.53 1.87
CA GLU A 835 0.10 -18.77 2.06
C GLU A 835 -1.32 -18.48 2.56
N ARG A 836 -1.49 -17.55 3.50
CA ARG A 836 -2.83 -17.10 3.93
C ARG A 836 -3.60 -16.46 2.79
N ASN A 837 -2.95 -15.65 1.96
CA ASN A 837 -3.59 -15.06 0.78
C ASN A 837 -3.96 -16.12 -0.27
N ALA A 838 -3.15 -17.18 -0.43
CA ALA A 838 -3.47 -18.29 -1.33
C ALA A 838 -4.78 -18.99 -0.94
N ILE A 839 -5.05 -19.13 0.36
CA ILE A 839 -6.28 -19.73 0.88
C ILE A 839 -7.47 -18.76 0.75
N ASN A 840 -7.25 -17.51 1.14
CA ASN A 840 -8.32 -16.54 1.35
C ASN A 840 -8.76 -15.81 0.07
N ALA A 841 -7.82 -15.52 -0.84
CA ALA A 841 -8.12 -14.75 -2.04
C ALA A 841 -9.18 -15.40 -2.95
N PRO A 842 -9.20 -16.73 -3.17
CA PRO A 842 -10.28 -17.36 -3.94
C PRO A 842 -11.65 -17.18 -3.29
N ILE A 843 -11.73 -17.17 -1.97
CA ILE A 843 -12.99 -17.05 -1.21
C ILE A 843 -13.49 -15.62 -1.28
N GLN A 844 -12.68 -14.66 -0.86
CA GLN A 844 -13.06 -13.25 -0.86
C GLN A 844 -13.31 -12.71 -2.26
N GLY A 845 -12.46 -13.10 -3.22
CA GLY A 845 -12.64 -12.66 -4.60
C GLY A 845 -13.88 -13.27 -5.25
N SER A 846 -14.20 -14.53 -4.96
CA SER A 846 -15.44 -15.15 -5.45
C SER A 846 -16.68 -14.50 -4.84
N ALA A 847 -16.66 -14.15 -3.56
CA ALA A 847 -17.73 -13.38 -2.91
C ALA A 847 -17.92 -12.00 -3.59
N ALA A 848 -16.83 -11.32 -3.88
CA ALA A 848 -16.86 -10.03 -4.57
C ALA A 848 -17.44 -10.15 -5.99
N ASP A 849 -17.08 -11.20 -6.72
CA ASP A 849 -17.60 -11.44 -8.07
C ASP A 849 -19.10 -11.81 -8.05
N ILE A 850 -19.53 -12.61 -7.07
CA ILE A 850 -20.93 -13.02 -6.89
C ILE A 850 -21.82 -11.79 -6.68
N ILE A 851 -21.45 -10.88 -5.77
CA ILE A 851 -22.27 -9.68 -5.52
C ILE A 851 -22.28 -8.75 -6.73
N LYS A 852 -21.19 -8.66 -7.49
CA LYS A 852 -21.15 -7.90 -8.75
C LYS A 852 -22.13 -8.46 -9.78
N VAL A 853 -22.18 -9.78 -9.91
CA VAL A 853 -23.16 -10.46 -10.80
C VAL A 853 -24.58 -10.14 -10.35
N ALA A 854 -24.86 -10.23 -9.05
CA ALA A 854 -26.19 -9.88 -8.51
C ALA A 854 -26.55 -8.42 -8.80
N MET A 855 -25.64 -7.48 -8.56
CA MET A 855 -25.85 -6.06 -8.86
C MET A 855 -26.22 -5.80 -10.32
N VAL A 856 -25.47 -6.42 -11.24
CA VAL A 856 -25.74 -6.31 -12.70
C VAL A 856 -27.13 -6.85 -13.04
N ARG A 857 -27.48 -8.03 -12.56
CA ARG A 857 -28.77 -8.67 -12.85
C ARG A 857 -29.95 -7.91 -12.23
N ILE A 858 -29.83 -7.44 -11.00
CA ILE A 858 -30.85 -6.60 -10.35
C ILE A 858 -31.08 -5.33 -11.16
N TYR A 859 -30.00 -4.63 -11.56
CA TYR A 859 -30.11 -3.41 -12.36
C TYR A 859 -30.78 -3.67 -13.71
N GLN A 860 -30.41 -4.73 -14.41
CA GLN A 860 -31.03 -5.12 -15.68
C GLN A 860 -32.51 -5.45 -15.52
N ARG A 861 -32.87 -6.14 -14.44
CA ARG A 861 -34.28 -6.41 -14.15
C ARG A 861 -35.07 -5.14 -13.78
N PHE A 862 -34.46 -4.24 -13.03
CA PHE A 862 -35.08 -2.95 -12.72
C PHE A 862 -35.40 -2.18 -14.00
N LEU A 863 -34.47 -2.12 -14.96
CA LEU A 863 -34.70 -1.49 -16.25
C LEU A 863 -35.80 -2.20 -17.05
N LYS A 864 -35.73 -3.54 -17.16
CA LYS A 864 -36.66 -4.36 -17.93
C LYS A 864 -38.08 -4.26 -17.38
N GLU A 865 -38.25 -4.29 -16.08
CA GLU A 865 -39.50 -4.31 -15.36
C GLU A 865 -39.97 -2.90 -14.97
N ARG A 866 -39.24 -1.86 -15.40
CA ARG A 866 -39.52 -0.45 -15.18
C ARG A 866 -39.69 -0.07 -13.70
N ILE A 867 -38.88 -0.66 -12.83
CA ILE A 867 -38.87 -0.35 -11.41
C ILE A 867 -38.28 1.05 -11.22
N GLN A 868 -38.96 1.86 -10.41
CA GLN A 868 -38.56 3.24 -10.09
C GLN A 868 -37.73 3.31 -8.81
N SER A 869 -37.80 2.30 -7.97
CA SER A 869 -36.99 2.14 -6.78
C SER A 869 -35.48 2.07 -7.15
N LYS A 870 -34.62 2.51 -6.25
CA LYS A 870 -33.21 2.74 -6.55
C LYS A 870 -32.30 1.87 -5.70
N MET A 871 -31.28 1.28 -6.32
CA MET A 871 -30.09 0.78 -5.61
C MET A 871 -29.20 1.97 -5.29
N ILE A 872 -28.80 2.12 -4.03
CA ILE A 872 -28.11 3.33 -3.55
C ILE A 872 -26.73 3.05 -2.94
N LEU A 873 -26.52 1.91 -2.27
CA LEU A 873 -25.26 1.57 -1.64
C LEU A 873 -24.91 0.09 -1.81
N GLN A 874 -23.62 -0.19 -1.83
CA GLN A 874 -23.03 -1.52 -1.70
C GLN A 874 -21.97 -1.46 -0.60
N VAL A 875 -22.10 -2.32 0.41
CA VAL A 875 -21.19 -2.38 1.55
C VAL A 875 -20.85 -3.84 1.83
N HIS A 876 -19.62 -4.26 1.52
CA HIS A 876 -19.14 -5.65 1.64
C HIS A 876 -19.98 -6.66 0.85
N ASP A 877 -20.88 -7.38 1.50
CA ASP A 877 -21.81 -8.38 0.98
C ASP A 877 -23.29 -7.92 1.04
N GLU A 878 -23.49 -6.65 1.32
CA GLU A 878 -24.80 -6.01 1.50
C GLU A 878 -25.12 -5.05 0.35
N LEU A 879 -26.37 -5.05 -0.11
CA LEU A 879 -26.96 -4.10 -1.06
C LEU A 879 -28.10 -3.33 -0.39
N ASN A 880 -28.11 -2.02 -0.60
CA ASN A 880 -29.10 -1.12 -0.01
C ASN A 880 -29.89 -0.37 -1.07
N PHE A 881 -31.17 -0.19 -0.81
CA PHE A 881 -32.14 0.36 -1.75
C PHE A 881 -33.07 1.40 -1.09
N SER A 882 -33.46 2.37 -1.87
CA SER A 882 -34.56 3.28 -1.57
C SER A 882 -35.77 2.81 -2.39
N VAL A 883 -36.82 2.31 -1.72
CA VAL A 883 -37.92 1.56 -2.35
C VAL A 883 -39.23 2.27 -2.19
N LEU A 884 -39.96 2.42 -3.29
CA LEU A 884 -41.35 2.93 -3.30
C LEU A 884 -42.28 1.91 -2.62
N PRO A 885 -43.23 2.35 -1.80
CA PRO A 885 -44.16 1.47 -1.09
C PRO A 885 -44.88 0.46 -1.97
N GLU A 886 -45.30 0.89 -3.16
CA GLU A 886 -46.00 0.06 -4.14
C GLU A 886 -45.13 -0.97 -4.82
N GLU A 887 -43.80 -0.84 -4.76
CA GLU A 887 -42.82 -1.75 -5.39
C GLU A 887 -42.18 -2.73 -4.40
N GLN A 888 -42.48 -2.65 -3.09
CA GLN A 888 -41.79 -3.40 -2.03
C GLN A 888 -41.72 -4.89 -2.31
N GLU A 889 -42.84 -5.56 -2.53
CA GLU A 889 -42.86 -7.02 -2.74
C GLU A 889 -42.09 -7.40 -3.99
N LYS A 890 -42.20 -6.62 -5.04
CA LYS A 890 -41.55 -6.86 -6.32
C LYS A 890 -40.05 -6.64 -6.24
N VAL A 891 -39.61 -5.56 -5.61
CA VAL A 891 -38.19 -5.28 -5.39
C VAL A 891 -37.57 -6.37 -4.52
N LYS A 892 -38.21 -6.74 -3.41
CA LYS A 892 -37.74 -7.83 -2.55
C LYS A 892 -37.58 -9.13 -3.35
N GLN A 893 -38.59 -9.50 -4.11
CA GLN A 893 -38.52 -10.70 -4.94
C GLN A 893 -37.37 -10.65 -5.92
N ILE A 894 -37.22 -9.57 -6.69
CA ILE A 894 -36.14 -9.41 -7.67
C ILE A 894 -34.77 -9.51 -6.98
N VAL A 895 -34.57 -8.76 -5.91
CA VAL A 895 -33.27 -8.68 -5.23
C VAL A 895 -32.88 -10.04 -4.65
N ILE A 896 -33.78 -10.71 -3.95
CA ILE A 896 -33.48 -12.02 -3.36
C ILE A 896 -33.25 -13.07 -4.45
N GLU A 897 -34.09 -13.15 -5.46
CA GLU A 897 -33.91 -14.08 -6.57
C GLU A 897 -32.55 -13.92 -7.26
N GLU A 898 -32.15 -12.68 -7.59
CA GLU A 898 -30.90 -12.43 -8.29
C GLU A 898 -29.66 -12.61 -7.40
N MET A 899 -29.78 -12.30 -6.12
CA MET A 899 -28.69 -12.58 -5.16
C MET A 899 -28.50 -14.08 -4.97
N GLU A 900 -29.56 -14.84 -4.72
CA GLU A 900 -29.47 -16.28 -4.48
C GLU A 900 -29.13 -17.10 -5.73
N SER A 901 -29.49 -16.62 -6.91
CA SER A 901 -29.17 -17.27 -8.19
C SER A 901 -27.91 -16.74 -8.88
N ALA A 902 -27.19 -15.80 -8.28
CA ALA A 902 -26.02 -15.17 -8.90
C ALA A 902 -24.94 -16.18 -9.34
N TYR A 903 -24.78 -17.24 -8.58
CA TYR A 903 -23.92 -18.37 -8.93
C TYR A 903 -24.47 -19.68 -8.35
N LYS A 904 -24.46 -20.76 -9.14
CA LYS A 904 -24.91 -22.07 -8.66
C LYS A 904 -23.83 -22.79 -7.87
N MET A 905 -23.97 -22.86 -6.57
CA MET A 905 -23.04 -23.54 -5.66
C MET A 905 -23.59 -24.84 -5.09
N LYS A 906 -22.71 -25.70 -4.56
CA LYS A 906 -23.06 -26.91 -3.80
C LYS A 906 -23.76 -26.55 -2.49
N ALA A 907 -23.25 -25.52 -1.80
CA ALA A 907 -23.92 -24.86 -0.67
C ALA A 907 -24.72 -23.68 -1.23
N PRO A 908 -26.05 -23.68 -1.14
CA PRO A 908 -26.88 -22.65 -1.79
C PRO A 908 -26.59 -21.26 -1.23
N LEU A 909 -26.60 -20.25 -2.09
CA LEU A 909 -26.57 -18.84 -1.65
C LEU A 909 -27.91 -18.51 -0.99
N LEU A 910 -27.86 -17.78 0.11
CA LEU A 910 -29.01 -17.24 0.79
C LEU A 910 -28.77 -15.75 1.07
N ALA A 911 -29.82 -14.96 0.93
CA ALA A 911 -29.82 -13.55 1.24
C ALA A 911 -30.85 -13.23 2.32
N ASP A 912 -30.39 -12.65 3.40
CA ASP A 912 -31.26 -12.10 4.45
C ASP A 912 -31.66 -10.68 4.05
N SER A 913 -32.85 -10.24 4.41
CA SER A 913 -33.29 -8.91 4.06
C SER A 913 -34.20 -8.28 5.12
N GLY A 914 -34.16 -6.97 5.22
CA GLY A 914 -34.96 -6.20 6.14
C GLY A 914 -35.44 -4.87 5.57
N TRP A 915 -36.45 -4.31 6.22
CA TRP A 915 -37.05 -3.03 5.92
C TRP A 915 -36.96 -2.08 7.11
N GLY A 916 -36.79 -0.82 6.84
CA GLY A 916 -36.73 0.19 7.90
C GLY A 916 -36.90 1.62 7.38
N GLN A 917 -36.94 2.57 8.30
CA GLN A 917 -36.96 4.00 7.97
C GLN A 917 -35.54 4.52 7.72
N ASN A 918 -34.53 3.75 8.07
CA ASN A 918 -33.14 4.07 7.91
C ASN A 918 -32.31 2.79 7.75
N TRP A 919 -31.04 2.95 7.45
CA TRP A 919 -30.12 1.82 7.24
C TRP A 919 -30.00 0.88 8.46
N LEU A 920 -29.97 1.43 9.68
CA LEU A 920 -29.84 0.59 10.88
C LEU A 920 -31.07 -0.30 11.11
N GLU A 921 -32.25 0.22 10.89
CA GLU A 921 -33.51 -0.54 11.07
C GLU A 921 -33.69 -1.62 10.01
N ALA A 922 -33.16 -1.39 8.81
CA ALA A 922 -33.27 -2.33 7.70
C ALA A 922 -32.22 -3.46 7.72
N HIS A 923 -31.15 -3.35 8.53
CA HIS A 923 -30.01 -4.28 8.58
C HIS A 923 -30.17 -5.39 9.60
#